data_88684481816771d64f03ab7eed589334
#
_entry.id   88684481816771d64f03ab7eed589334
#
_cell.length_a   1.000
_cell.length_b   1.000
_cell.length_c   1.000
_cell.angle_alpha   90.00
_cell.angle_beta   90.00
_cell.angle_gamma   90.00
#
_symmetry.space_group_name_H-M   'P 1'
#
loop_
_entity.id
_entity.type
_entity.pdbx_description
1 polymer ?
#
loop_
_entity_poly.entity_id
_entity_poly.type
_entity_poly.pdbx_seq_one_letter_code
_entity_poly.pdbx_strand_id
1 'polypeptide(L)'
;MSMASLAVDHSARPSPEHPARGSNDLIDARALTAELENLVKTHGGGDKELRSLMAQRLKAALADGRAKAEQLLLKDRHGRRCAERLCRMEDEIIRILYEFARSQYPSENPSEGERMAIVATGGYGRGLQAPGSDIDLLFLLPYKQTAWGESIAEAILYSLWDTGLKVGHATRSVDECIRQAKADMTIRTAILEARFLFGDRTLYDELVTRFDNEVVRNTASDFVAAKLAEREDRVRRSGQSRYLVEPNVKDGKGGLRDLHTLFWIAKYVYRVSEPDELIKCGVFDKHEYQLFRRCEDFLWSVRCHMHFLMGRAEERLSFDIQREIAVRLGYTEHPGLQDVERFMKHYFLIAKDVGDLTAILCAELEDSHAKSVPVLSRLMAKLRPVKRRAIVESEDFIVDKNRIRPAQANVFKRDPVNLIRIFQLAQKHNLAFHPDAMRAVTRSLNLVDAKLRESEEANELFLEILTSKNDPETVLRRMNEAGVLGHFVPAFGKIVAMMQFNMYHHYTVDEHLLRCIGVLAEIERGANNETPLANELIHKILPGNRRVLYVTLFLHDIAKGRPEDHSIAGARVARRFCPRLGFSAADTETVAWLIEKHLVMSSVAQSRDLSDRRTIENFAAIVQSAERLKLLTILTTADIRAVGPGVWNGWKAQLIRTLYYETEPVLTGGFSEVNRAQRVAIAQNEFREAMKDWPPERLE
;
A
#
# COMPACT_ATOMS: atom_id res chain seq x y z
N MET A 1 -29.61 21.06 20.06
CA MET A 1 -30.65 21.07 19.01
C MET A 1 -30.84 19.65 18.54
N SER A 2 -32.06 19.19 18.61
CA SER A 2 -32.56 17.84 18.38
C SER A 2 -32.25 17.37 16.95
N MET A 3 -31.51 16.27 16.79
CA MET A 3 -31.48 15.53 15.51
C MET A 3 -32.73 14.64 15.42
N ALA A 4 -33.79 15.23 14.92
CA ALA A 4 -34.96 14.52 14.49
C ALA A 4 -34.72 13.96 13.09
N SER A 5 -34.84 12.64 12.96
CA SER A 5 -35.34 11.89 11.81
C SER A 5 -35.01 12.45 10.41
N LEU A 6 -33.83 12.13 9.87
CA LEU A 6 -33.67 11.97 8.44
C LEU A 6 -34.14 10.54 8.08
N ALA A 7 -35.46 10.40 7.97
CA ALA A 7 -36.04 9.37 7.14
C ALA A 7 -35.70 9.75 5.70
N VAL A 8 -34.67 9.12 5.14
CA VAL A 8 -34.39 9.19 3.71
C VAL A 8 -35.57 8.51 3.02
N ASP A 9 -36.28 9.28 2.24
CA ASP A 9 -37.37 8.85 1.36
C ASP A 9 -36.80 7.75 0.43
N HIS A 10 -37.32 6.53 0.56
CA HIS A 10 -36.90 5.33 -0.15
C HIS A 10 -37.54 5.22 -1.55
N SER A 11 -37.75 6.33 -2.25
CA SER A 11 -38.05 6.30 -3.66
C SER A 11 -36.80 5.94 -4.46
N ALA A 12 -36.93 4.95 -5.32
CA ALA A 12 -35.95 4.28 -6.16
C ALA A 12 -34.68 5.10 -6.46
N ARG A 13 -33.50 4.47 -6.28
CA ARG A 13 -32.23 5.02 -6.77
C ARG A 13 -32.43 5.55 -8.19
N PRO A 14 -32.04 6.80 -8.52
CA PRO A 14 -31.82 7.12 -9.89
C PRO A 14 -30.67 6.21 -10.37
N SER A 15 -30.98 5.32 -11.28
CA SER A 15 -29.94 4.56 -12.00
C SER A 15 -28.97 5.57 -12.59
N PRO A 16 -27.64 5.33 -12.54
CA PRO A 16 -26.70 6.21 -13.20
C PRO A 16 -27.15 6.35 -14.66
N GLU A 17 -27.69 7.52 -14.98
CA GLU A 17 -27.98 7.85 -16.36
C GLU A 17 -26.67 7.81 -17.14
N HIS A 18 -26.69 7.17 -18.29
CA HIS A 18 -25.61 7.35 -19.26
C HIS A 18 -25.34 8.86 -19.36
N PRO A 19 -24.10 9.33 -19.13
CA PRO A 19 -23.78 10.70 -19.49
C PRO A 19 -24.21 10.88 -20.94
N ALA A 20 -24.98 11.91 -21.18
CA ALA A 20 -25.62 12.20 -22.47
C ALA A 20 -24.68 11.85 -23.62
N ARG A 21 -25.21 11.23 -24.69
CA ARG A 21 -24.54 10.77 -25.91
C ARG A 21 -23.50 11.78 -26.43
N GLY A 22 -22.36 11.88 -25.75
CA GLY A 22 -21.15 12.49 -26.27
C GLY A 22 -20.58 11.49 -27.28
N SER A 23 -20.24 11.94 -28.47
CA SER A 23 -19.58 11.15 -29.49
C SER A 23 -18.41 10.39 -28.83
N ASN A 24 -18.32 9.07 -29.09
CA ASN A 24 -17.16 8.31 -28.64
C ASN A 24 -15.93 8.84 -29.38
N ASP A 25 -15.06 9.54 -28.68
CA ASP A 25 -13.89 10.20 -29.29
C ASP A 25 -12.88 9.19 -29.86
N LEU A 26 -12.98 7.88 -29.51
CA LEU A 26 -12.01 6.86 -29.86
C LEU A 26 -12.38 6.08 -31.15
N ILE A 27 -13.66 5.79 -31.35
CA ILE A 27 -14.15 5.04 -32.54
C ILE A 27 -15.37 5.74 -33.14
N ASP A 28 -15.50 5.66 -34.46
CA ASP A 28 -16.74 6.03 -35.16
C ASP A 28 -17.66 4.81 -35.22
N ALA A 29 -18.55 4.70 -34.23
CA ALA A 29 -19.48 3.56 -34.11
C ALA A 29 -20.42 3.44 -35.34
N ARG A 30 -20.83 4.58 -35.94
CA ARG A 30 -21.71 4.56 -37.13
C ARG A 30 -21.00 4.00 -38.35
N ALA A 31 -19.79 4.50 -38.62
CA ALA A 31 -18.97 4.00 -39.72
C ALA A 31 -18.67 2.49 -39.55
N LEU A 32 -18.28 2.08 -38.32
CA LEU A 32 -18.00 0.69 -38.01
C LEU A 32 -19.23 -0.21 -38.22
N THR A 33 -20.42 0.21 -37.76
CA THR A 33 -21.67 -0.56 -37.97
C THR A 33 -21.96 -0.70 -39.48
N ALA A 34 -21.87 0.40 -40.26
CA ALA A 34 -22.12 0.36 -41.70
C ALA A 34 -21.13 -0.57 -42.44
N GLU A 35 -19.85 -0.57 -42.05
CA GLU A 35 -18.85 -1.49 -42.61
C GLU A 35 -19.19 -2.97 -42.30
N LEU A 36 -19.57 -3.29 -41.06
CA LEU A 36 -19.96 -4.65 -40.68
C LEU A 36 -21.23 -5.11 -41.41
N GLU A 37 -22.23 -4.25 -41.55
CA GLU A 37 -23.44 -4.54 -42.33
C GLU A 37 -23.12 -4.79 -43.80
N ASN A 38 -22.18 -4.05 -44.38
CA ASN A 38 -21.72 -4.25 -45.74
C ASN A 38 -21.02 -5.61 -45.93
N LEU A 39 -20.17 -6.01 -44.95
CA LEU A 39 -19.55 -7.32 -44.95
C LEU A 39 -20.60 -8.46 -44.97
N VAL A 40 -21.66 -8.33 -44.17
CA VAL A 40 -22.76 -9.29 -44.13
C VAL A 40 -23.50 -9.38 -45.48
N LYS A 41 -23.79 -8.23 -46.10
CA LYS A 41 -24.43 -8.17 -47.43
C LYS A 41 -23.60 -8.79 -48.54
N THR A 42 -22.28 -8.68 -48.42
CA THR A 42 -21.37 -9.14 -49.48
C THR A 42 -21.04 -10.65 -49.38
N HIS A 43 -20.98 -11.21 -48.15
CA HIS A 43 -20.56 -12.61 -47.93
C HIS A 43 -21.68 -13.55 -47.50
N GLY A 44 -22.88 -13.06 -47.26
CA GLY A 44 -24.01 -13.86 -46.75
C GLY A 44 -23.89 -14.16 -45.23
N GLY A 45 -25.03 -14.49 -44.58
CA GLY A 45 -25.02 -14.77 -43.15
C GLY A 45 -24.55 -16.20 -42.85
N GLY A 46 -23.66 -16.34 -41.83
CA GLY A 46 -23.30 -17.66 -41.25
C GLY A 46 -22.00 -18.29 -41.75
N ASP A 47 -21.28 -17.66 -42.65
CA ASP A 47 -19.99 -18.17 -43.17
C ASP A 47 -18.83 -17.92 -42.19
N LYS A 48 -17.88 -18.89 -42.06
CA LYS A 48 -16.69 -18.82 -41.27
C LYS A 48 -15.79 -17.66 -41.72
N GLU A 49 -15.80 -17.37 -43.03
CA GLU A 49 -15.02 -16.27 -43.63
C GLU A 49 -15.55 -14.93 -43.18
N LEU A 50 -16.88 -14.71 -43.13
CA LEU A 50 -17.50 -13.51 -42.61
C LEU A 50 -17.13 -13.25 -41.17
N ARG A 51 -17.15 -14.28 -40.29
CA ARG A 51 -16.73 -14.14 -38.88
C ARG A 51 -15.29 -13.67 -38.75
N SER A 52 -14.38 -14.25 -39.57
CA SER A 52 -12.96 -13.87 -39.58
C SER A 52 -12.77 -12.40 -40.00
N LEU A 53 -13.45 -11.94 -41.06
CA LEU A 53 -13.39 -10.57 -41.52
C LEU A 53 -13.95 -9.57 -40.49
N MET A 54 -15.08 -9.91 -39.88
CA MET A 54 -15.65 -9.09 -38.79
C MET A 54 -14.69 -8.99 -37.61
N ALA A 55 -14.12 -10.11 -37.16
CA ALA A 55 -13.16 -10.13 -36.06
C ALA A 55 -11.91 -9.28 -36.38
N GLN A 56 -11.37 -9.39 -37.60
CA GLN A 56 -10.24 -8.56 -38.04
C GLN A 56 -10.58 -7.07 -38.01
N ARG A 57 -11.79 -6.70 -38.51
CA ARG A 57 -12.20 -5.29 -38.53
C ARG A 57 -12.42 -4.71 -37.12
N LEU A 58 -13.07 -5.48 -36.23
CA LEU A 58 -13.25 -5.11 -34.82
C LEU A 58 -11.91 -4.98 -34.09
N LYS A 59 -10.99 -5.91 -34.33
CA LYS A 59 -9.64 -5.87 -33.78
C LYS A 59 -8.87 -4.63 -34.23
N ALA A 60 -8.97 -4.25 -35.49
CA ALA A 60 -8.39 -3.01 -36.00
C ALA A 60 -9.00 -1.78 -35.34
N ALA A 61 -10.34 -1.69 -35.22
CA ALA A 61 -11.00 -0.59 -34.56
C ALA A 61 -10.60 -0.43 -33.08
N LEU A 62 -10.45 -1.55 -32.35
CA LEU A 62 -9.97 -1.59 -30.97
C LEU A 62 -8.51 -1.10 -30.88
N ALA A 63 -7.64 -1.53 -31.78
CA ALA A 63 -6.24 -1.11 -31.84
C ALA A 63 -6.11 0.41 -32.11
N ASP A 64 -6.84 0.92 -33.09
CA ASP A 64 -6.87 2.34 -33.44
C ASP A 64 -7.43 3.18 -32.28
N GLY A 65 -8.50 2.72 -31.65
CA GLY A 65 -9.10 3.37 -30.47
C GLY A 65 -8.15 3.41 -29.28
N ARG A 66 -7.41 2.32 -29.01
CA ARG A 66 -6.39 2.28 -27.97
C ARG A 66 -5.23 3.23 -28.25
N ALA A 67 -4.75 3.28 -29.50
CA ALA A 67 -3.70 4.23 -29.91
C ALA A 67 -4.14 5.69 -29.72
N LYS A 68 -5.39 6.02 -30.10
CA LYS A 68 -5.96 7.36 -29.83
C LYS A 68 -6.08 7.65 -28.33
N ALA A 69 -6.50 6.67 -27.51
CA ALA A 69 -6.59 6.82 -26.06
C ALA A 69 -5.22 7.11 -25.43
N GLU A 70 -4.16 6.44 -25.89
CA GLU A 70 -2.79 6.68 -25.47
C GLU A 70 -2.32 8.09 -25.81
N GLN A 71 -2.55 8.54 -27.05
CA GLN A 71 -2.22 9.91 -27.50
C GLN A 71 -2.94 10.98 -26.66
N LEU A 72 -4.23 10.76 -26.36
CA LEU A 72 -5.01 11.66 -25.52
C LEU A 72 -4.49 11.68 -24.09
N LEU A 73 -4.12 10.52 -23.52
CA LEU A 73 -3.54 10.43 -22.18
C LEU A 73 -2.19 11.16 -22.09
N LEU A 74 -1.32 11.01 -23.08
CA LEU A 74 -0.06 11.75 -23.17
C LEU A 74 -0.27 13.28 -23.23
N LYS A 75 -1.38 13.73 -23.88
CA LYS A 75 -1.71 15.15 -24.01
C LYS A 75 -2.37 15.74 -22.78
N ASP A 76 -3.43 15.09 -22.25
CA ASP A 76 -4.25 15.65 -21.16
C ASP A 76 -3.81 15.18 -19.76
N ARG A 77 -3.02 14.10 -19.66
CA ARG A 77 -2.47 13.52 -18.42
C ARG A 77 -3.54 13.08 -17.41
N HIS A 78 -4.78 12.84 -17.85
CA HIS A 78 -5.90 12.44 -17.01
C HIS A 78 -6.17 10.92 -17.11
N GLY A 79 -5.65 10.14 -16.16
CA GLY A 79 -5.75 8.68 -16.17
C GLY A 79 -7.18 8.16 -16.06
N ARG A 80 -7.99 8.75 -15.18
CA ARG A 80 -9.38 8.37 -15.02
C ARG A 80 -10.19 8.63 -16.29
N ARG A 81 -9.98 9.78 -16.94
CA ARG A 81 -10.63 10.11 -18.22
C ARG A 81 -10.23 9.13 -19.33
N CYS A 82 -8.96 8.70 -19.34
CA CYS A 82 -8.50 7.64 -20.26
C CYS A 82 -9.26 6.34 -20.01
N ALA A 83 -9.39 5.91 -18.76
CA ALA A 83 -10.12 4.70 -18.39
C ALA A 83 -11.62 4.78 -18.73
N GLU A 84 -12.25 5.94 -18.59
CA GLU A 84 -13.64 6.20 -19.01
C GLU A 84 -13.82 6.13 -20.52
N ARG A 85 -12.86 6.68 -21.30
CA ARG A 85 -12.89 6.62 -22.77
C ARG A 85 -12.78 5.18 -23.27
N LEU A 86 -11.84 4.40 -22.70
CA LEU A 86 -11.66 3.00 -23.07
C LEU A 86 -12.91 2.17 -22.72
N CYS A 87 -13.49 2.38 -21.54
CA CYS A 87 -14.73 1.71 -21.17
C CYS A 87 -15.88 2.02 -22.15
N ARG A 88 -16.08 3.31 -22.51
CA ARG A 88 -17.09 3.69 -23.51
C ARG A 88 -16.84 3.09 -24.88
N MET A 89 -15.57 2.95 -25.30
CA MET A 89 -15.23 2.27 -26.55
C MET A 89 -15.66 0.81 -26.52
N GLU A 90 -15.40 0.10 -25.43
CA GLU A 90 -15.81 -1.27 -25.25
C GLU A 90 -17.33 -1.42 -25.17
N ASP A 91 -18.03 -0.49 -24.49
CA ASP A 91 -19.49 -0.45 -24.46
C ASP A 91 -20.07 -0.36 -25.90
N GLU A 92 -19.50 0.50 -26.75
CA GLU A 92 -19.96 0.65 -28.14
C GLU A 92 -19.71 -0.61 -28.99
N ILE A 93 -18.57 -1.27 -28.81
CA ILE A 93 -18.29 -2.55 -29.49
C ILE A 93 -19.32 -3.61 -29.08
N ILE A 94 -19.61 -3.72 -27.76
CA ILE A 94 -20.61 -4.67 -27.27
C ILE A 94 -22.00 -4.32 -27.79
N ARG A 95 -22.36 -3.03 -27.89
CA ARG A 95 -23.61 -2.59 -28.48
C ARG A 95 -23.75 -3.03 -29.93
N ILE A 96 -22.72 -2.80 -30.74
CA ILE A 96 -22.70 -3.20 -32.15
C ILE A 96 -22.88 -4.72 -32.27
N LEU A 97 -22.18 -5.49 -31.45
CA LEU A 97 -22.27 -6.96 -31.45
C LEU A 97 -23.66 -7.45 -31.00
N TYR A 98 -24.27 -6.76 -30.02
CA TYR A 98 -25.64 -7.10 -29.57
C TYR A 98 -26.68 -6.83 -30.65
N GLU A 99 -26.60 -5.66 -31.29
CA GLU A 99 -27.51 -5.31 -32.40
C GLU A 99 -27.35 -6.27 -33.59
N PHE A 100 -26.10 -6.62 -33.91
CA PHE A 100 -25.76 -7.60 -34.92
C PHE A 100 -26.33 -9.01 -34.57
N ALA A 101 -26.08 -9.50 -33.37
CA ALA A 101 -26.56 -10.81 -32.95
C ALA A 101 -28.11 -10.87 -33.02
N ARG A 102 -28.79 -9.81 -32.60
CA ARG A 102 -30.26 -9.73 -32.71
C ARG A 102 -30.77 -9.77 -34.16
N SER A 103 -30.04 -9.20 -35.09
CA SER A 103 -30.41 -9.25 -36.53
C SER A 103 -30.25 -10.65 -37.12
N GLN A 104 -29.30 -11.45 -36.62
CA GLN A 104 -29.07 -12.82 -37.08
C GLN A 104 -30.02 -13.84 -36.45
N TYR A 105 -30.54 -13.56 -35.26
CA TYR A 105 -31.46 -14.42 -34.51
C TYR A 105 -32.78 -13.67 -34.22
N PRO A 106 -33.58 -13.37 -35.27
CA PRO A 106 -34.88 -12.68 -35.07
C PRO A 106 -35.83 -13.61 -34.34
N SER A 107 -36.58 -13.05 -33.37
CA SER A 107 -37.70 -13.73 -32.74
C SER A 107 -38.99 -13.17 -33.35
N GLU A 108 -39.74 -13.99 -34.09
CA GLU A 108 -40.98 -13.57 -34.74
C GLU A 108 -42.13 -13.31 -33.75
N ASN A 109 -42.14 -14.03 -32.62
CA ASN A 109 -43.10 -13.87 -31.54
C ASN A 109 -42.38 -13.95 -30.19
N PRO A 110 -41.77 -12.89 -29.73
CA PRO A 110 -40.98 -12.89 -28.51
C PRO A 110 -41.83 -13.23 -27.29
N SER A 111 -41.51 -14.33 -26.63
CA SER A 111 -42.10 -14.71 -25.35
C SER A 111 -41.47 -13.92 -24.20
N GLU A 112 -42.10 -13.88 -23.03
CA GLU A 112 -41.50 -13.33 -21.80
C GLU A 112 -40.13 -13.96 -21.48
N GLY A 113 -39.86 -15.20 -21.93
CA GLY A 113 -38.60 -15.90 -21.75
C GLY A 113 -37.45 -15.39 -22.65
N GLU A 114 -37.79 -14.65 -23.73
CA GLU A 114 -36.80 -14.08 -24.68
C GLU A 114 -36.41 -12.65 -24.37
N ARG A 115 -36.70 -12.20 -23.15
CA ARG A 115 -36.19 -10.95 -22.62
C ARG A 115 -34.79 -11.15 -22.10
N MET A 116 -33.89 -10.20 -22.37
CA MET A 116 -32.51 -10.25 -21.91
C MET A 116 -31.99 -8.82 -21.63
N ALA A 117 -31.21 -8.66 -20.57
CA ALA A 117 -30.40 -7.48 -20.34
C ALA A 117 -28.93 -7.86 -20.35
N ILE A 118 -28.08 -7.06 -20.98
CA ILE A 118 -26.63 -7.15 -20.91
C ILE A 118 -26.16 -6.13 -19.88
N VAL A 119 -25.44 -6.62 -18.88
CA VAL A 119 -25.03 -5.85 -17.71
C VAL A 119 -23.52 -6.00 -17.54
N ALA A 120 -22.81 -4.87 -17.44
CA ALA A 120 -21.42 -4.85 -17.03
C ALA A 120 -21.33 -5.06 -15.51
N THR A 121 -20.41 -5.91 -15.07
CA THR A 121 -20.22 -6.22 -13.65
C THR A 121 -18.76 -6.04 -13.23
N GLY A 122 -18.46 -6.19 -11.95
CA GLY A 122 -17.10 -6.15 -11.45
C GLY A 122 -16.34 -4.87 -11.82
N GLY A 123 -15.11 -5.04 -12.32
CA GLY A 123 -14.26 -3.92 -12.77
C GLY A 123 -14.87 -3.12 -13.89
N TYR A 124 -15.45 -3.79 -14.87
CA TYR A 124 -16.11 -3.19 -16.03
C TYR A 124 -17.39 -2.42 -15.66
N GLY A 125 -18.12 -2.93 -14.64
CA GLY A 125 -19.32 -2.26 -14.13
C GLY A 125 -19.10 -0.85 -13.59
N ARG A 126 -17.90 -0.54 -13.09
CA ARG A 126 -17.55 0.82 -12.61
C ARG A 126 -17.45 1.88 -13.71
N GLY A 127 -17.46 1.50 -14.97
CA GLY A 127 -17.25 2.43 -16.09
C GLY A 127 -15.80 2.87 -16.29
N LEU A 128 -14.84 2.11 -15.77
CA LEU A 128 -13.40 2.42 -15.83
C LEU A 128 -12.61 1.19 -16.28
N GLN A 129 -11.91 1.28 -17.41
CA GLN A 129 -11.11 0.20 -17.97
C GLN A 129 -9.68 0.64 -18.28
N ALA A 130 -8.69 -0.19 -17.91
CA ALA A 130 -7.34 -0.02 -18.41
C ALA A 130 -7.20 -0.79 -19.76
N PRO A 131 -6.19 -0.45 -20.58
CA PRO A 131 -6.07 -1.01 -21.95
C PRO A 131 -6.05 -2.54 -22.04
N GLY A 132 -5.57 -3.23 -21.00
CA GLY A 132 -5.52 -4.70 -20.93
C GLY A 132 -6.46 -5.31 -19.88
N SER A 133 -7.47 -4.58 -19.39
CA SER A 133 -8.42 -5.10 -18.42
C SER A 133 -9.37 -6.13 -19.03
N ASP A 134 -9.84 -7.06 -18.19
CA ASP A 134 -10.86 -8.03 -18.58
C ASP A 134 -12.25 -7.35 -18.61
N ILE A 135 -13.12 -7.81 -19.51
CA ILE A 135 -14.52 -7.40 -19.63
C ILE A 135 -15.37 -8.41 -18.87
N ASP A 136 -16.14 -7.96 -17.88
CA ASP A 136 -17.05 -8.82 -17.10
C ASP A 136 -18.50 -8.56 -17.49
N LEU A 137 -19.16 -9.54 -18.12
CA LEU A 137 -20.55 -9.46 -18.62
C LEU A 137 -21.48 -10.38 -17.85
N LEU A 138 -22.65 -9.86 -17.53
CA LEU A 138 -23.78 -10.64 -17.05
C LEU A 138 -24.91 -10.56 -18.10
N PHE A 139 -25.25 -11.70 -18.68
CA PHE A 139 -26.47 -11.88 -19.49
C PHE A 139 -27.62 -12.20 -18.53
N LEU A 140 -28.44 -11.21 -18.27
CA LEU A 140 -29.51 -11.28 -17.28
C LEU A 140 -30.80 -11.72 -17.96
N LEU A 141 -31.39 -12.79 -17.47
CA LEU A 141 -32.59 -13.41 -17.99
C LEU A 141 -33.75 -13.27 -16.98
N PRO A 142 -35.04 -13.36 -17.41
CA PRO A 142 -36.17 -13.23 -16.50
C PRO A 142 -36.25 -14.41 -15.52
N TYR A 143 -36.26 -15.66 -16.01
CA TYR A 143 -36.43 -16.84 -15.15
C TYR A 143 -35.73 -18.11 -15.64
N LYS A 144 -35.47 -18.26 -16.95
CA LYS A 144 -34.81 -19.46 -17.52
C LYS A 144 -33.94 -19.12 -18.71
N GLN A 145 -33.01 -20.00 -19.03
CA GLN A 145 -32.28 -19.97 -20.30
C GLN A 145 -33.21 -20.42 -21.44
N THR A 146 -33.13 -19.71 -22.55
CA THR A 146 -33.83 -20.06 -23.80
C THR A 146 -32.78 -20.22 -24.90
N ALA A 147 -33.12 -21.03 -25.93
CA ALA A 147 -32.23 -21.21 -27.08
C ALA A 147 -31.86 -19.88 -27.77
N TRP A 148 -32.81 -18.94 -27.82
CA TRP A 148 -32.58 -17.60 -28.33
C TRP A 148 -31.54 -16.84 -27.47
N GLY A 149 -31.73 -16.85 -26.15
CA GLY A 149 -30.82 -16.17 -25.23
C GLY A 149 -29.41 -16.75 -25.28
N GLU A 150 -29.27 -18.06 -25.38
CA GLU A 150 -27.98 -18.74 -25.55
C GLU A 150 -27.33 -18.34 -26.86
N SER A 151 -28.06 -18.35 -27.99
CA SER A 151 -27.53 -17.96 -29.30
C SER A 151 -27.02 -16.50 -29.32
N ILE A 152 -27.76 -15.57 -28.71
CA ILE A 152 -27.30 -14.15 -28.58
C ILE A 152 -26.03 -14.04 -27.72
N ALA A 153 -26.02 -14.68 -26.55
CA ALA A 153 -24.87 -14.65 -25.65
C ALA A 153 -23.62 -15.24 -26.31
N GLU A 154 -23.74 -16.41 -26.92
CA GLU A 154 -22.64 -17.08 -27.64
C GLU A 154 -22.12 -16.25 -28.82
N ALA A 155 -23.04 -15.68 -29.64
CA ALA A 155 -22.62 -14.84 -30.76
C ALA A 155 -21.76 -13.63 -30.34
N ILE A 156 -22.14 -12.97 -29.22
CA ILE A 156 -21.39 -11.86 -28.65
C ILE A 156 -20.03 -12.35 -28.09
N LEU A 157 -20.06 -13.42 -27.31
CA LEU A 157 -18.85 -13.95 -26.64
C LEU A 157 -17.80 -14.42 -27.66
N TYR A 158 -18.22 -15.21 -28.66
CA TYR A 158 -17.30 -15.68 -29.70
C TYR A 158 -16.70 -14.50 -30.48
N SER A 159 -17.50 -13.49 -30.81
CA SER A 159 -17.01 -12.30 -31.51
C SER A 159 -15.99 -11.53 -30.65
N LEU A 160 -16.21 -11.40 -29.36
CA LEU A 160 -15.25 -10.74 -28.44
C LEU A 160 -13.98 -11.55 -28.29
N TRP A 161 -14.06 -12.89 -28.13
CA TRP A 161 -12.87 -13.74 -28.04
C TRP A 161 -12.04 -13.74 -29.32
N ASP A 162 -12.68 -13.73 -30.49
CA ASP A 162 -12.00 -13.64 -31.79
C ASP A 162 -11.22 -12.32 -31.97
N THR A 163 -11.63 -11.24 -31.27
CA THR A 163 -10.84 -9.99 -31.23
C THR A 163 -9.65 -10.05 -30.27
N GLY A 164 -9.52 -11.11 -29.47
CA GLY A 164 -8.47 -11.30 -28.47
C GLY A 164 -8.76 -10.64 -27.13
N LEU A 165 -9.99 -10.18 -26.89
CA LEU A 165 -10.40 -9.64 -25.61
C LEU A 165 -10.59 -10.78 -24.60
N LYS A 166 -10.20 -10.51 -23.34
CA LYS A 166 -10.48 -11.40 -22.23
C LYS A 166 -11.86 -11.06 -21.66
N VAL A 167 -12.77 -12.01 -21.69
CA VAL A 167 -14.16 -11.82 -21.26
C VAL A 167 -14.51 -12.83 -20.20
N GLY A 168 -14.76 -12.34 -18.99
CA GLY A 168 -15.52 -13.06 -17.95
C GLY A 168 -17.00 -12.93 -18.22
N HIS A 169 -17.77 -14.00 -18.08
CA HIS A 169 -19.20 -13.92 -18.32
C HIS A 169 -20.01 -14.83 -17.39
N ALA A 170 -21.25 -14.47 -17.20
CA ALA A 170 -22.27 -15.30 -16.55
C ALA A 170 -23.61 -15.08 -17.23
N THR A 171 -24.39 -16.18 -17.37
CA THR A 171 -25.80 -16.12 -17.81
C THR A 171 -26.65 -16.58 -16.64
N ARG A 172 -27.51 -15.71 -16.10
CA ARG A 172 -28.28 -15.95 -14.87
C ARG A 172 -29.63 -15.29 -14.91
N SER A 173 -30.59 -15.91 -14.23
CA SER A 173 -31.84 -15.24 -13.90
C SER A 173 -31.65 -14.26 -12.74
N VAL A 174 -32.63 -13.35 -12.56
CA VAL A 174 -32.66 -12.44 -11.41
C VAL A 174 -32.62 -13.21 -10.09
N ASP A 175 -33.44 -14.29 -9.97
CA ASP A 175 -33.47 -15.15 -8.77
C ASP A 175 -32.10 -15.77 -8.47
N GLU A 176 -31.42 -16.24 -9.50
CA GLU A 176 -30.12 -16.85 -9.35
C GLU A 176 -29.04 -15.82 -8.91
N CYS A 177 -29.07 -14.62 -9.48
CA CYS A 177 -28.21 -13.52 -9.06
C CYS A 177 -28.39 -13.20 -7.58
N ILE A 178 -29.63 -13.10 -7.10
CA ILE A 178 -29.93 -12.82 -5.68
C ILE A 178 -29.47 -13.97 -4.78
N ARG A 179 -29.75 -15.23 -5.16
CA ARG A 179 -29.31 -16.40 -4.40
C ARG A 179 -27.79 -16.45 -4.25
N GLN A 180 -27.04 -16.26 -5.35
CA GLN A 180 -25.59 -16.30 -5.33
C GLN A 180 -24.98 -15.10 -4.60
N ALA A 181 -25.55 -13.91 -4.72
CA ALA A 181 -25.10 -12.73 -3.98
C ALA A 181 -25.27 -12.88 -2.46
N LYS A 182 -26.26 -13.65 -2.00
CA LYS A 182 -26.41 -13.99 -0.57
C LYS A 182 -25.29 -14.92 -0.09
N ALA A 183 -24.82 -15.84 -0.94
CA ALA A 183 -23.86 -16.89 -0.61
C ALA A 183 -22.39 -16.46 -0.78
N ASP A 184 -22.08 -15.61 -1.77
CA ASP A 184 -20.71 -15.25 -2.17
C ASP A 184 -20.47 -13.74 -2.17
N MET A 185 -19.44 -13.31 -1.42
CA MET A 185 -19.06 -11.89 -1.29
C MET A 185 -18.47 -11.30 -2.57
N THR A 186 -17.85 -12.13 -3.42
CA THR A 186 -17.28 -11.68 -4.70
C THR A 186 -18.40 -11.37 -5.67
N ILE A 187 -19.39 -12.28 -5.77
CA ILE A 187 -20.60 -12.08 -6.60
C ILE A 187 -21.42 -10.90 -6.07
N ARG A 188 -21.56 -10.78 -4.75
CA ARG A 188 -22.22 -9.63 -4.11
C ARG A 188 -21.56 -8.31 -4.51
N THR A 189 -20.23 -8.25 -4.51
CA THR A 189 -19.48 -7.07 -4.92
C THR A 189 -19.62 -6.81 -6.43
N ALA A 190 -19.60 -7.85 -7.26
CA ALA A 190 -19.79 -7.72 -8.70
C ALA A 190 -21.16 -7.13 -9.06
N ILE A 191 -22.23 -7.58 -8.36
CA ILE A 191 -23.59 -7.04 -8.55
C ILE A 191 -23.73 -5.62 -7.95
N LEU A 192 -23.05 -5.31 -6.85
CA LEU A 192 -22.98 -3.93 -6.32
C LEU A 192 -22.46 -2.93 -7.35
N GLU A 193 -21.52 -3.37 -8.20
CA GLU A 193 -20.93 -2.60 -9.29
C GLU A 193 -21.68 -2.73 -10.62
N ALA A 194 -22.80 -3.45 -10.66
CA ALA A 194 -23.54 -3.69 -11.89
C ALA A 194 -23.98 -2.39 -12.56
N ARG A 195 -23.80 -2.33 -13.88
CA ARG A 195 -24.20 -1.21 -14.75
C ARG A 195 -24.91 -1.74 -15.98
N PHE A 196 -26.11 -1.22 -16.24
CA PHE A 196 -26.88 -1.55 -17.43
C PHE A 196 -26.14 -1.14 -18.70
N LEU A 197 -26.05 -2.03 -19.67
CA LEU A 197 -25.53 -1.73 -21.00
C LEU A 197 -26.66 -1.64 -22.03
N PHE A 198 -27.27 -2.77 -22.37
CA PHE A 198 -28.26 -2.89 -23.43
C PHE A 198 -29.31 -3.93 -23.12
N GLY A 199 -30.41 -3.92 -23.89
CA GLY A 199 -31.48 -4.91 -23.77
C GLY A 199 -32.64 -4.43 -22.89
N ASP A 200 -33.25 -5.34 -22.14
CA ASP A 200 -34.43 -5.05 -21.31
C ASP A 200 -34.03 -4.38 -19.98
N ARG A 201 -34.25 -3.10 -19.91
CA ARG A 201 -33.96 -2.28 -18.72
C ARG A 201 -34.76 -2.74 -17.49
N THR A 202 -35.97 -3.25 -17.66
CA THR A 202 -36.82 -3.63 -16.53
C THR A 202 -36.26 -4.83 -15.74
N LEU A 203 -35.58 -5.77 -16.41
CA LEU A 203 -34.86 -6.86 -15.75
C LEU A 203 -33.67 -6.34 -14.87
N TYR A 204 -32.95 -5.35 -15.38
CA TYR A 204 -31.89 -4.75 -14.60
C TYR A 204 -32.42 -3.98 -13.38
N ASP A 205 -33.49 -3.21 -13.56
CA ASP A 205 -34.10 -2.44 -12.47
C ASP A 205 -34.71 -3.38 -11.41
N GLU A 206 -35.26 -4.54 -11.80
CA GLU A 206 -35.69 -5.59 -10.90
C GLU A 206 -34.52 -6.17 -10.11
N LEU A 207 -33.42 -6.52 -10.79
CA LEU A 207 -32.19 -7.00 -10.11
C LEU A 207 -31.71 -6.03 -9.08
N VAL A 208 -31.57 -4.74 -9.42
CA VAL A 208 -31.06 -3.70 -8.50
C VAL A 208 -31.99 -3.55 -7.29
N THR A 209 -33.30 -3.49 -7.52
CA THR A 209 -34.31 -3.34 -6.46
C THR A 209 -34.28 -4.52 -5.51
N ARG A 210 -34.28 -5.74 -6.05
CA ARG A 210 -34.24 -6.95 -5.24
C ARG A 210 -32.92 -7.14 -4.51
N PHE A 211 -31.79 -6.79 -5.17
CA PHE A 211 -30.47 -6.82 -4.55
C PHE A 211 -30.43 -5.89 -3.33
N ASP A 212 -30.98 -4.69 -3.45
CA ASP A 212 -31.02 -3.75 -2.34
C ASP A 212 -31.86 -4.26 -1.16
N ASN A 213 -33.06 -4.77 -1.45
CA ASN A 213 -33.99 -5.20 -0.43
C ASN A 213 -33.65 -6.55 0.21
N GLU A 214 -33.17 -7.53 -0.59
CA GLU A 214 -33.00 -8.91 -0.13
C GLU A 214 -31.54 -9.25 0.27
N VAL A 215 -30.53 -8.52 -0.27
CA VAL A 215 -29.12 -8.83 -0.02
C VAL A 215 -28.47 -7.76 0.84
N VAL A 216 -28.65 -6.48 0.50
CA VAL A 216 -27.89 -5.39 1.12
C VAL A 216 -28.51 -4.96 2.45
N ARG A 217 -29.85 -5.01 2.56
CA ARG A 217 -30.56 -4.61 3.77
C ARG A 217 -30.15 -5.47 4.96
N ASN A 218 -29.73 -4.85 6.07
CA ASN A 218 -29.32 -5.48 7.34
C ASN A 218 -28.03 -6.31 7.29
N THR A 219 -27.22 -6.27 6.23
CA THR A 219 -25.98 -7.05 6.10
C THR A 219 -24.71 -6.17 5.99
N ALA A 220 -24.84 -4.87 6.33
CA ALA A 220 -23.75 -3.92 6.21
C ALA A 220 -22.51 -4.29 7.06
N SER A 221 -22.71 -4.76 8.31
CA SER A 221 -21.62 -5.21 9.19
C SER A 221 -20.82 -6.35 8.59
N ASP A 222 -21.50 -7.36 8.05
CA ASP A 222 -20.87 -8.55 7.48
C ASP A 222 -20.07 -8.20 6.22
N PHE A 223 -20.64 -7.33 5.37
CA PHE A 223 -19.96 -6.85 4.18
C PHE A 223 -18.69 -6.05 4.52
N VAL A 224 -18.79 -5.14 5.48
CA VAL A 224 -17.63 -4.34 5.94
C VAL A 224 -16.54 -5.26 6.50
N ALA A 225 -16.90 -6.19 7.40
CA ALA A 225 -15.95 -7.12 7.99
C ALA A 225 -15.25 -7.98 6.91
N ALA A 226 -16.01 -8.51 5.95
CA ALA A 226 -15.48 -9.32 4.86
C ALA A 226 -14.52 -8.51 3.95
N LYS A 227 -14.87 -7.26 3.61
CA LYS A 227 -14.02 -6.42 2.75
C LYS A 227 -12.75 -5.96 3.44
N LEU A 228 -12.78 -5.70 4.73
CA LEU A 228 -11.58 -5.39 5.51
C LEU A 228 -10.67 -6.61 5.65
N ALA A 229 -11.22 -7.81 5.91
CA ALA A 229 -10.46 -9.05 5.94
C ALA A 229 -9.81 -9.37 4.58
N GLU A 230 -10.55 -9.24 3.47
CA GLU A 230 -10.02 -9.38 2.10
C GLU A 230 -8.85 -8.41 1.84
N ARG A 231 -8.99 -7.17 2.30
CA ARG A 231 -7.92 -6.16 2.19
C ARG A 231 -6.68 -6.56 2.98
N GLU A 232 -6.83 -7.02 4.21
CA GLU A 232 -5.70 -7.48 5.04
C GLU A 232 -4.98 -8.67 4.41
N ASP A 233 -5.72 -9.65 3.88
CA ASP A 233 -5.15 -10.81 3.20
C ASP A 233 -4.40 -10.41 1.92
N ARG A 234 -4.93 -9.47 1.15
CA ARG A 234 -4.26 -8.92 -0.03
C ARG A 234 -2.96 -8.21 0.34
N VAL A 235 -2.98 -7.36 1.37
CA VAL A 235 -1.78 -6.66 1.87
C VAL A 235 -0.72 -7.65 2.34
N ARG A 236 -1.10 -8.74 3.02
CA ARG A 236 -0.16 -9.80 3.41
C ARG A 236 0.52 -10.46 2.21
N ARG A 237 -0.23 -10.77 1.15
CA ARG A 237 0.31 -11.40 -0.07
C ARG A 237 1.18 -10.45 -0.90
N SER A 238 0.90 -9.16 -0.89
CA SER A 238 1.63 -8.14 -1.67
C SER A 238 2.83 -7.52 -0.95
N GLY A 239 3.29 -8.09 0.17
CA GLY A 239 4.53 -7.70 0.84
C GLY A 239 4.38 -6.70 1.98
N GLN A 240 3.17 -6.45 2.50
CA GLN A 240 2.82 -5.68 3.71
C GLN A 240 3.23 -4.19 3.72
N SER A 241 4.26 -3.77 2.99
CA SER A 241 4.71 -2.38 2.94
C SER A 241 4.13 -1.63 1.73
N ARG A 242 3.74 -0.38 1.94
CA ARG A 242 3.38 0.55 0.83
C ARG A 242 4.60 1.18 0.17
N TYR A 243 5.79 0.93 0.72
CA TYR A 243 7.06 1.52 0.34
C TYR A 243 8.00 0.52 -0.34
N LEU A 244 7.43 -0.54 -0.94
CA LEU A 244 8.17 -1.43 -1.84
C LEU A 244 8.58 -0.66 -3.10
N VAL A 245 9.85 -0.76 -3.48
CA VAL A 245 10.37 -0.02 -4.65
C VAL A 245 9.80 -0.50 -5.98
N GLU A 246 9.23 -1.71 -6.05
CA GLU A 246 8.47 -2.23 -7.19
C GLU A 246 7.02 -2.55 -6.77
N PRO A 247 6.17 -1.54 -6.57
CA PRO A 247 4.83 -1.74 -6.06
C PRO A 247 3.88 -2.32 -7.11
N ASN A 248 2.84 -3.04 -6.66
CA ASN A 248 1.69 -3.35 -7.49
C ASN A 248 0.69 -2.19 -7.43
N VAL A 249 0.46 -1.52 -8.57
CA VAL A 249 -0.36 -0.29 -8.68
C VAL A 249 -1.83 -0.55 -8.38
N LYS A 250 -2.32 -1.75 -8.68
CA LYS A 250 -3.71 -2.16 -8.47
C LYS A 250 -3.92 -2.72 -7.07
N ASP A 251 -3.22 -3.80 -6.73
CA ASP A 251 -3.50 -4.62 -5.54
C ASP A 251 -2.55 -4.36 -4.36
N GLY A 252 -1.47 -3.60 -4.56
CA GLY A 252 -0.54 -3.21 -3.51
C GLY A 252 -1.20 -2.30 -2.46
N LYS A 253 -0.56 -2.23 -1.27
CA LYS A 253 -1.02 -1.36 -0.18
C LYS A 253 -0.93 0.10 -0.61
N GLY A 254 -2.05 0.81 -0.61
CA GLY A 254 -2.17 2.18 -1.14
C GLY A 254 -2.40 2.26 -2.66
N GLY A 255 -2.69 1.13 -3.32
CA GLY A 255 -3.04 1.07 -4.74
C GLY A 255 -4.55 1.26 -5.00
N LEU A 256 -4.94 1.16 -6.28
CA LEU A 256 -6.32 1.37 -6.74
C LEU A 256 -7.35 0.51 -6.01
N ARG A 257 -7.01 -0.73 -5.64
CA ARG A 257 -7.93 -1.64 -4.95
C ARG A 257 -8.30 -1.14 -3.56
N ASP A 258 -7.44 -0.38 -2.88
CA ASP A 258 -7.77 0.22 -1.59
C ASP A 258 -8.83 1.32 -1.77
N LEU A 259 -8.72 2.17 -2.79
CA LEU A 259 -9.76 3.16 -3.14
C LEU A 259 -11.08 2.48 -3.56
N HIS A 260 -11.01 1.40 -4.35
CA HIS A 260 -12.20 0.62 -4.72
C HIS A 260 -12.85 -0.02 -3.49
N THR A 261 -12.06 -0.60 -2.59
CA THR A 261 -12.58 -1.20 -1.34
C THR A 261 -13.30 -0.16 -0.50
N LEU A 262 -12.70 1.04 -0.35
CA LEU A 262 -13.31 2.18 0.32
C LEU A 262 -14.66 2.55 -0.32
N PHE A 263 -14.70 2.68 -1.66
CA PHE A 263 -15.91 3.06 -2.36
C PHE A 263 -16.99 1.95 -2.32
N TRP A 264 -16.63 0.67 -2.42
CA TRP A 264 -17.58 -0.44 -2.24
C TRP A 264 -18.24 -0.42 -0.87
N ILE A 265 -17.46 -0.23 0.18
CA ILE A 265 -17.99 -0.12 1.54
C ILE A 265 -18.95 1.08 1.64
N ALA A 266 -18.53 2.22 1.11
CA ALA A 266 -19.35 3.42 1.11
C ALA A 266 -20.65 3.23 0.32
N LYS A 267 -20.58 2.67 -0.89
CA LYS A 267 -21.74 2.34 -1.73
C LYS A 267 -22.69 1.38 -1.06
N TYR A 268 -22.15 0.39 -0.33
CA TYR A 268 -22.96 -0.60 0.37
C TYR A 268 -23.63 -0.06 1.64
N VAL A 269 -22.89 0.72 2.43
CA VAL A 269 -23.34 1.22 3.75
C VAL A 269 -24.24 2.45 3.60
N TYR A 270 -23.77 3.45 2.83
CA TYR A 270 -24.40 4.77 2.70
C TYR A 270 -25.32 4.89 1.48
N ARG A 271 -25.42 3.86 0.64
CA ARG A 271 -26.26 3.84 -0.58
C ARG A 271 -25.90 4.91 -1.59
N VAL A 272 -24.66 5.37 -1.60
CA VAL A 272 -24.15 6.36 -2.55
C VAL A 272 -23.93 5.70 -3.91
N SER A 273 -24.21 6.42 -4.99
CA SER A 273 -23.96 5.99 -6.36
C SER A 273 -22.63 6.54 -6.89
N GLU A 274 -22.29 7.76 -6.49
CA GLU A 274 -21.08 8.46 -6.92
C GLU A 274 -20.23 8.90 -5.72
N PRO A 275 -18.89 8.99 -5.87
CA PRO A 275 -17.99 9.35 -4.77
C PRO A 275 -18.21 10.75 -4.16
N ASP A 276 -18.77 11.71 -4.92
CA ASP A 276 -19.08 13.08 -4.43
C ASP A 276 -20.21 13.08 -3.39
N GLU A 277 -21.09 12.09 -3.42
CA GLU A 277 -22.14 11.91 -2.42
C GLU A 277 -21.60 11.62 -1.03
N LEU A 278 -20.35 11.14 -0.92
CA LEU A 278 -19.67 10.93 0.37
C LEU A 278 -19.49 12.21 1.18
N ILE A 279 -19.46 13.37 0.50
CA ILE A 279 -19.46 14.68 1.17
C ILE A 279 -20.82 14.91 1.88
N LYS A 280 -21.94 14.60 1.17
CA LYS A 280 -23.29 14.76 1.71
C LYS A 280 -23.55 13.84 2.89
N CYS A 281 -22.97 12.65 2.85
CA CYS A 281 -23.04 11.66 3.95
C CYS A 281 -22.11 11.99 5.13
N GLY A 282 -21.27 13.02 5.03
CA GLY A 282 -20.33 13.42 6.09
C GLY A 282 -19.13 12.48 6.26
N VAL A 283 -18.91 11.53 5.34
CA VAL A 283 -17.76 10.61 5.34
C VAL A 283 -16.48 11.33 4.99
N PHE A 284 -16.55 12.18 3.96
CA PHE A 284 -15.44 13.03 3.53
C PHE A 284 -15.80 14.52 3.65
N ASP A 285 -14.81 15.33 4.00
CA ASP A 285 -14.88 16.76 3.71
C ASP A 285 -14.48 17.04 2.25
N LYS A 286 -14.62 18.31 1.81
CA LYS A 286 -14.29 18.71 0.43
C LYS A 286 -12.82 18.45 0.07
N HIS A 287 -11.92 18.64 1.02
CA HIS A 287 -10.48 18.44 0.80
C HIS A 287 -10.16 16.94 0.68
N GLU A 288 -10.74 16.10 1.54
CA GLU A 288 -10.59 14.64 1.51
C GLU A 288 -11.14 14.05 0.19
N TYR A 289 -12.28 14.57 -0.30
CA TYR A 289 -12.80 14.18 -1.60
C TYR A 289 -11.89 14.60 -2.77
N GLN A 290 -11.35 15.83 -2.74
CA GLN A 290 -10.38 16.27 -3.76
C GLN A 290 -9.12 15.40 -3.74
N LEU A 291 -8.66 15.02 -2.55
CA LEU A 291 -7.54 14.11 -2.37
C LEU A 291 -7.84 12.74 -2.98
N PHE A 292 -9.03 12.17 -2.70
CA PHE A 292 -9.49 10.91 -3.28
C PHE A 292 -9.44 10.96 -4.83
N ARG A 293 -10.00 12.02 -5.43
CA ARG A 293 -10.02 12.19 -6.90
C ARG A 293 -8.62 12.32 -7.50
N ARG A 294 -7.72 13.03 -6.83
CA ARG A 294 -6.33 13.19 -7.26
C ARG A 294 -5.58 11.85 -7.19
N CYS A 295 -5.74 11.10 -6.10
CA CYS A 295 -5.12 9.78 -5.96
C CYS A 295 -5.65 8.80 -7.01
N GLU A 296 -6.96 8.77 -7.23
CA GLU A 296 -7.61 7.93 -8.24
C GLU A 296 -7.08 8.23 -9.63
N ASP A 297 -7.08 9.50 -10.04
CA ASP A 297 -6.62 9.92 -11.37
C ASP A 297 -5.15 9.59 -11.61
N PHE A 298 -4.28 9.85 -10.63
CA PHE A 298 -2.86 9.53 -10.72
C PHE A 298 -2.61 8.03 -10.87
N LEU A 299 -3.22 7.20 -10.03
CA LEU A 299 -3.05 5.75 -10.09
C LEU A 299 -3.60 5.15 -11.40
N TRP A 300 -4.72 5.67 -11.90
CA TRP A 300 -5.22 5.31 -13.22
C TRP A 300 -4.27 5.73 -14.34
N SER A 301 -3.66 6.91 -14.24
CA SER A 301 -2.67 7.39 -15.21
C SER A 301 -1.46 6.45 -15.28
N VAL A 302 -0.89 6.12 -14.12
CA VAL A 302 0.23 5.15 -14.04
C VAL A 302 -0.17 3.81 -14.64
N ARG A 303 -1.32 3.26 -14.24
CA ARG A 303 -1.79 1.95 -14.68
C ARG A 303 -2.05 1.90 -16.20
N CYS A 304 -2.70 2.92 -16.76
CA CYS A 304 -2.95 2.98 -18.21
C CYS A 304 -1.63 3.07 -18.99
N HIS A 305 -0.69 3.91 -18.56
CA HIS A 305 0.63 3.98 -19.20
C HIS A 305 1.39 2.65 -19.13
N MET A 306 1.33 1.93 -17.99
CA MET A 306 1.93 0.59 -17.88
C MET A 306 1.34 -0.39 -18.89
N HIS A 307 0.00 -0.43 -19.02
CA HIS A 307 -0.64 -1.35 -19.97
C HIS A 307 -0.35 -0.98 -21.43
N PHE A 308 -0.29 0.32 -21.78
CA PHE A 308 0.11 0.76 -23.11
C PHE A 308 1.56 0.38 -23.42
N LEU A 309 2.46 0.64 -22.48
CA LEU A 309 3.88 0.35 -22.66
C LEU A 309 4.17 -1.16 -22.81
N MET A 310 3.50 -1.98 -22.01
CA MET A 310 3.71 -3.43 -21.99
C MET A 310 2.85 -4.19 -23.02
N GLY A 311 1.86 -3.55 -23.63
CA GLY A 311 0.91 -4.19 -24.55
C GLY A 311 0.03 -5.27 -23.89
N ARG A 312 0.02 -5.34 -22.56
CA ARG A 312 -0.72 -6.32 -21.76
C ARG A 312 -1.09 -5.74 -20.39
N ALA A 313 -1.95 -6.46 -19.67
CA ALA A 313 -2.19 -6.18 -18.26
C ALA A 313 -0.89 -6.42 -17.46
N GLU A 314 -0.29 -5.34 -16.97
CA GLU A 314 0.86 -5.35 -16.08
C GLU A 314 0.55 -4.44 -14.90
N GLU A 315 0.63 -5.00 -13.69
CA GLU A 315 0.25 -4.29 -12.48
C GLU A 315 1.46 -4.01 -11.56
N ARG A 316 2.61 -4.64 -11.82
CA ARG A 316 3.85 -4.41 -11.08
C ARG A 316 4.69 -3.33 -11.75
N LEU A 317 4.90 -2.23 -11.04
CA LEU A 317 5.73 -1.12 -11.47
C LEU A 317 7.22 -1.49 -11.25
N SER A 318 7.77 -2.35 -12.13
CA SER A 318 9.15 -2.84 -12.06
C SER A 318 10.15 -1.74 -12.44
N PHE A 319 11.40 -1.89 -12.00
CA PHE A 319 12.49 -0.95 -12.32
C PHE A 319 12.62 -0.66 -13.81
N ASP A 320 12.44 -1.68 -14.66
CA ASP A 320 12.61 -1.57 -16.12
C ASP A 320 11.64 -0.55 -16.74
N ILE A 321 10.42 -0.44 -16.19
CA ILE A 321 9.38 0.45 -16.74
C ILE A 321 9.26 1.79 -16.01
N GLN A 322 9.80 1.91 -14.78
CA GLN A 322 9.66 3.13 -13.97
C GLN A 322 10.20 4.37 -14.67
N ARG A 323 11.36 4.26 -15.33
CA ARG A 323 11.98 5.40 -16.03
C ARG A 323 11.12 5.86 -17.20
N GLU A 324 10.62 4.93 -18.04
CA GLU A 324 9.75 5.26 -19.15
C GLU A 324 8.43 5.89 -18.67
N ILE A 325 7.85 5.37 -17.61
CA ILE A 325 6.63 5.94 -17.00
C ILE A 325 6.90 7.36 -16.47
N ALA A 326 8.06 7.60 -15.86
CA ALA A 326 8.44 8.93 -15.38
C ALA A 326 8.48 9.95 -16.53
N VAL A 327 9.09 9.58 -17.67
CA VAL A 327 9.15 10.40 -18.87
C VAL A 327 7.73 10.67 -19.44
N ARG A 328 6.91 9.64 -19.58
CA ARG A 328 5.52 9.74 -20.09
C ARG A 328 4.64 10.65 -19.22
N LEU A 329 4.86 10.64 -17.91
CA LEU A 329 4.18 11.51 -16.95
C LEU A 329 4.80 12.93 -16.86
N GLY A 330 5.92 13.17 -17.56
CA GLY A 330 6.58 14.49 -17.67
C GLY A 330 7.40 14.88 -16.45
N TYR A 331 7.97 13.90 -15.72
CA TYR A 331 8.95 14.18 -14.69
C TYR A 331 10.30 14.54 -15.31
N THR A 332 11.01 15.47 -14.68
CA THR A 332 12.32 15.97 -15.11
C THR A 332 13.32 15.88 -13.97
N GLU A 333 14.59 15.80 -14.29
CA GLU A 333 15.66 15.80 -13.30
C GLU A 333 15.73 17.10 -12.50
N HIS A 334 16.18 16.97 -11.24
CA HIS A 334 16.53 18.07 -10.36
C HIS A 334 17.89 17.80 -9.68
N PRO A 335 18.63 18.82 -9.26
CA PRO A 335 19.87 18.60 -8.52
C PRO A 335 19.68 17.65 -7.31
N GLY A 336 20.35 16.49 -7.37
CA GLY A 336 20.29 15.46 -6.32
C GLY A 336 19.15 14.44 -6.46
N LEU A 337 18.25 14.54 -7.47
CA LEU A 337 17.16 13.59 -7.68
C LEU A 337 16.91 13.38 -9.18
N GLN A 338 16.94 12.11 -9.62
CA GLN A 338 16.57 11.73 -10.98
C GLN A 338 15.08 11.90 -11.22
N ASP A 339 14.67 11.98 -12.49
CA ASP A 339 13.27 12.03 -12.90
C ASP A 339 12.45 10.85 -12.35
N VAL A 340 12.98 9.63 -12.45
CA VAL A 340 12.38 8.40 -11.93
C VAL A 340 12.25 8.43 -10.40
N GLU A 341 13.22 8.96 -9.67
CA GLU A 341 13.16 9.07 -8.21
C GLU A 341 12.08 10.08 -7.77
N ARG A 342 11.92 11.17 -8.53
CA ARG A 342 10.84 12.15 -8.31
C ARG A 342 9.45 11.57 -8.58
N PHE A 343 9.31 10.80 -9.67
CA PHE A 343 8.09 10.07 -9.98
C PHE A 343 7.74 9.09 -8.86
N MET A 344 8.68 8.24 -8.45
CA MET A 344 8.45 7.24 -7.41
C MET A 344 8.17 7.88 -6.05
N LYS A 345 8.82 8.98 -5.72
CA LYS A 345 8.49 9.75 -4.51
C LYS A 345 7.04 10.23 -4.54
N HIS A 346 6.56 10.77 -5.67
CA HIS A 346 5.16 11.16 -5.81
C HIS A 346 4.23 9.95 -5.69
N TYR A 347 4.57 8.83 -6.32
CA TYR A 347 3.81 7.59 -6.21
C TYR A 347 3.63 7.14 -4.74
N PHE A 348 4.71 7.14 -3.95
CA PHE A 348 4.64 6.74 -2.54
C PHE A 348 3.84 7.73 -1.67
N LEU A 349 3.89 9.02 -1.98
CA LEU A 349 3.05 10.02 -1.33
C LEU A 349 1.57 9.78 -1.63
N ILE A 350 1.23 9.48 -2.88
CA ILE A 350 -0.14 9.07 -3.28
C ILE A 350 -0.56 7.79 -2.55
N ALA A 351 0.30 6.77 -2.48
CA ALA A 351 -0.01 5.53 -1.75
C ALA A 351 -0.22 5.77 -0.23
N LYS A 352 0.49 6.75 0.35
CA LYS A 352 0.26 7.21 1.71
C LYS A 352 -1.12 7.88 1.84
N ASP A 353 -1.43 8.83 0.96
CA ASP A 353 -2.72 9.55 0.96
C ASP A 353 -3.91 8.59 0.83
N VAL A 354 -3.81 7.55 -0.03
CA VAL A 354 -4.82 6.47 -0.12
C VAL A 354 -4.98 5.73 1.20
N GLY A 355 -3.87 5.46 1.89
CA GLY A 355 -3.89 4.84 3.21
C GLY A 355 -4.62 5.69 4.25
N ASP A 356 -4.39 6.99 4.23
CA ASP A 356 -5.03 7.96 5.15
C ASP A 356 -6.54 8.05 4.88
N LEU A 357 -6.96 8.13 3.61
CA LEU A 357 -8.38 8.09 3.23
C LEU A 357 -9.07 6.80 3.68
N THR A 358 -8.39 5.65 3.56
CA THR A 358 -8.92 4.37 4.02
C THR A 358 -9.10 4.36 5.55
N ALA A 359 -8.15 4.92 6.29
CA ALA A 359 -8.24 5.02 7.75
C ALA A 359 -9.41 5.91 8.20
N ILE A 360 -9.66 7.01 7.48
CA ILE A 360 -10.80 7.91 7.73
C ILE A 360 -12.13 7.17 7.61
N LEU A 361 -12.34 6.42 6.53
CA LEU A 361 -13.57 5.66 6.33
C LEU A 361 -13.75 4.57 7.41
N CYS A 362 -12.70 3.82 7.72
CA CYS A 362 -12.76 2.80 8.76
C CYS A 362 -13.17 3.39 10.12
N ALA A 363 -12.68 4.59 10.42
CA ALA A 363 -13.06 5.34 11.62
C ALA A 363 -14.56 5.65 11.68
N GLU A 364 -15.07 6.20 10.60
CA GLU A 364 -16.49 6.61 10.51
C GLU A 364 -17.43 5.40 10.59
N LEU A 365 -17.02 4.27 9.99
CA LEU A 365 -17.77 3.02 10.07
C LEU A 365 -17.85 2.46 11.50
N GLU A 366 -16.74 2.49 12.24
CA GLU A 366 -16.71 2.02 13.63
C GLU A 366 -17.62 2.89 14.53
N ASP A 367 -17.63 4.20 14.31
CA ASP A 367 -18.50 5.13 15.05
C ASP A 367 -19.99 4.94 14.69
N SER A 368 -20.31 4.71 13.43
CA SER A 368 -21.69 4.49 12.99
C SER A 368 -22.25 3.16 13.48
N HIS A 369 -21.43 2.09 13.52
CA HIS A 369 -21.84 0.80 14.10
C HIS A 369 -21.99 0.85 15.61
N ALA A 370 -21.19 1.65 16.32
CA ALA A 370 -21.39 1.87 17.75
C ALA A 370 -22.73 2.55 18.07
N LYS A 371 -23.30 3.29 17.13
CA LYS A 371 -24.63 3.96 17.24
C LYS A 371 -25.81 3.07 16.87
N SER A 372 -25.63 1.97 16.13
CA SER A 372 -26.70 1.09 15.62
C SER A 372 -27.09 -0.07 16.53
N VAL A 373 -26.55 -0.16 17.74
CA VAL A 373 -26.91 -1.18 18.74
C VAL A 373 -28.36 -0.96 19.22
N PRO A 374 -29.23 -2.01 19.25
CA PRO A 374 -30.64 -1.89 19.63
C PRO A 374 -30.85 -1.17 20.96
N VAL A 375 -31.95 -0.41 21.07
CA VAL A 375 -32.29 0.42 22.23
C VAL A 375 -32.22 -0.36 23.54
N LEU A 376 -32.58 -1.64 23.55
CA LEU A 376 -32.52 -2.50 24.74
C LEU A 376 -31.09 -2.75 25.23
N SER A 377 -30.13 -2.94 24.30
CA SER A 377 -28.70 -3.09 24.63
C SER A 377 -28.08 -1.74 25.00
N ARG A 378 -28.60 -0.60 24.49
CA ARG A 378 -28.21 0.74 24.97
C ARG A 378 -28.66 1.00 26.43
N LEU A 379 -29.82 0.51 26.83
CA LEU A 379 -30.25 0.58 28.24
C LEU A 379 -29.37 -0.32 29.13
N MET A 380 -29.04 -1.52 28.68
CA MET A 380 -28.14 -2.44 29.38
C MET A 380 -26.68 -1.94 29.38
N ALA A 381 -26.23 -1.30 28.31
CA ALA A 381 -24.90 -0.66 28.25
C ALA A 381 -24.80 0.61 29.09
N LYS A 382 -25.91 1.36 29.30
CA LYS A 382 -25.97 2.46 30.27
C LYS A 382 -25.89 1.97 31.71
N LEU A 383 -26.29 0.73 31.97
CA LEU A 383 -26.21 0.09 33.30
C LEU A 383 -24.85 -0.60 33.56
N ARG A 384 -24.03 -0.84 32.52
CA ARG A 384 -22.62 -1.17 32.66
C ARG A 384 -21.82 0.06 32.26
N PRO A 385 -21.24 0.81 33.21
CA PRO A 385 -20.31 1.86 32.87
C PRO A 385 -19.17 1.21 32.08
N VAL A 386 -19.08 1.51 30.75
CA VAL A 386 -17.84 1.26 30.00
C VAL A 386 -16.77 2.00 30.80
N LYS A 387 -15.92 1.25 31.50
CA LYS A 387 -14.83 1.82 32.28
C LYS A 387 -13.91 2.51 31.28
N ARG A 388 -14.16 3.79 31.03
CA ARG A 388 -13.19 4.69 30.44
C ARG A 388 -12.03 4.69 31.42
N ARG A 389 -10.99 3.97 31.10
CA ARG A 389 -9.81 3.89 31.93
C ARG A 389 -9.02 5.17 31.68
N ALA A 390 -8.99 6.07 32.65
CA ALA A 390 -8.05 7.18 32.61
C ALA A 390 -6.64 6.59 32.54
N ILE A 391 -5.79 7.15 31.70
CA ILE A 391 -4.35 6.83 31.74
C ILE A 391 -3.85 7.54 33.00
N VAL A 392 -3.32 6.77 33.94
CA VAL A 392 -2.91 7.29 35.26
C VAL A 392 -1.90 8.46 35.15
N GLU A 393 -1.19 8.55 34.03
CA GLU A 393 -0.10 9.49 33.80
C GLU A 393 -0.51 10.72 32.97
N SER A 394 -1.74 10.80 32.47
CA SER A 394 -2.18 11.93 31.64
C SER A 394 -3.69 12.15 31.71
N GLU A 395 -4.12 13.36 32.10
CA GLU A 395 -5.50 13.81 32.00
C GLU A 395 -5.94 14.14 30.56
N ASP A 396 -4.98 14.27 29.65
CA ASP A 396 -5.20 14.70 28.26
C ASP A 396 -5.68 13.57 27.36
N PHE A 397 -5.48 12.32 27.77
CA PHE A 397 -5.82 11.14 26.98
C PHE A 397 -6.63 10.13 27.76
N ILE A 398 -7.55 9.47 27.07
CA ILE A 398 -8.37 8.39 27.60
C ILE A 398 -8.27 7.14 26.75
N VAL A 399 -8.49 5.99 27.35
CA VAL A 399 -8.55 4.70 26.69
C VAL A 399 -9.99 4.30 26.45
N ASP A 400 -10.35 4.07 25.21
CA ASP A 400 -11.64 3.53 24.78
C ASP A 400 -11.39 2.23 23.99
N LYS A 401 -11.93 1.09 24.46
CA LYS A 401 -11.76 -0.24 23.81
C LYS A 401 -10.31 -0.57 23.43
N ASN A 402 -9.36 -0.36 24.35
CA ASN A 402 -7.92 -0.56 24.14
C ASN A 402 -7.29 0.38 23.10
N ARG A 403 -7.92 1.52 22.82
CA ARG A 403 -7.42 2.56 21.91
C ARG A 403 -7.26 3.87 22.65
N ILE A 404 -6.14 4.57 22.41
CA ILE A 404 -5.88 5.91 22.97
C ILE A 404 -6.56 6.97 22.11
N ARG A 405 -7.20 7.94 22.78
CA ARG A 405 -7.76 9.13 22.12
C ARG A 405 -7.65 10.36 23.01
N PRO A 406 -7.68 11.58 22.42
CA PRO A 406 -7.77 12.82 23.17
C PRO A 406 -9.01 12.84 24.08
N ALA A 407 -8.85 13.33 25.30
CA ALA A 407 -9.96 13.58 26.22
C ALA A 407 -10.82 14.77 25.76
N GLN A 408 -10.19 15.77 25.10
CA GLN A 408 -10.81 16.98 24.60
C GLN A 408 -10.29 17.31 23.18
N ALA A 409 -11.11 17.97 22.36
CA ALA A 409 -10.77 18.30 20.98
C ALA A 409 -9.60 19.29 20.84
N ASN A 410 -9.33 20.10 21.85
CA ASN A 410 -8.28 21.14 21.82
C ASN A 410 -6.96 20.72 22.49
N VAL A 411 -6.79 19.46 22.80
CA VAL A 411 -5.64 18.93 23.57
C VAL A 411 -4.29 19.31 22.94
N PHE A 412 -4.17 19.21 21.62
CA PHE A 412 -2.94 19.54 20.90
C PHE A 412 -2.69 21.05 20.78
N LYS A 413 -3.75 21.88 20.78
CA LYS A 413 -3.61 23.34 20.79
C LYS A 413 -3.22 23.86 22.16
N ARG A 414 -3.72 23.22 23.24
CA ARG A 414 -3.40 23.58 24.60
C ARG A 414 -1.95 23.26 24.95
N ASP A 415 -1.51 22.07 24.57
CA ASP A 415 -0.13 21.60 24.76
C ASP A 415 0.33 20.84 23.51
N PRO A 416 1.15 21.46 22.63
CA PRO A 416 1.66 20.82 21.44
C PRO A 416 2.56 19.60 21.70
N VAL A 417 3.18 19.45 22.89
CA VAL A 417 3.96 18.27 23.28
C VAL A 417 3.12 17.00 23.21
N ASN A 418 1.81 17.13 23.38
CA ASN A 418 0.85 16.03 23.25
C ASN A 418 0.87 15.37 21.86
N LEU A 419 1.39 16.04 20.81
CA LEU A 419 1.60 15.42 19.50
C LEU A 419 2.69 14.34 19.52
N ILE A 420 3.61 14.37 20.48
CA ILE A 420 4.61 13.32 20.71
C ILE A 420 4.12 12.37 21.83
N ARG A 421 3.60 12.94 22.93
CA ARG A 421 3.17 12.19 24.12
C ARG A 421 2.13 11.11 23.81
N ILE A 422 1.21 11.34 22.87
CA ILE A 422 0.21 10.33 22.48
C ILE A 422 0.85 9.04 21.97
N PHE A 423 1.96 9.14 21.21
CA PHE A 423 2.69 7.98 20.69
C PHE A 423 3.46 7.26 21.79
N GLN A 424 4.10 8.01 22.70
CA GLN A 424 4.81 7.45 23.84
C GLN A 424 3.86 6.68 24.77
N LEU A 425 2.70 7.28 25.11
CA LEU A 425 1.69 6.62 25.94
C LEU A 425 1.11 5.37 25.26
N ALA A 426 0.82 5.44 23.97
CA ALA A 426 0.35 4.29 23.20
C ALA A 426 1.35 3.15 23.23
N GLN A 427 2.64 3.43 23.06
CA GLN A 427 3.71 2.45 23.13
C GLN A 427 3.86 1.86 24.54
N LYS A 428 3.92 2.70 25.55
CA LYS A 428 4.12 2.31 26.95
C LYS A 428 3.02 1.38 27.45
N HIS A 429 1.77 1.66 27.06
CA HIS A 429 0.59 0.90 27.49
C HIS A 429 0.09 -0.13 26.47
N ASN A 430 0.82 -0.34 25.38
CA ASN A 430 0.46 -1.23 24.26
C ASN A 430 -0.97 -0.97 23.77
N LEU A 431 -1.28 0.28 23.47
CA LEU A 431 -2.58 0.74 23.00
C LEU A 431 -2.57 0.96 21.49
N ALA A 432 -3.66 0.62 20.83
CA ALA A 432 -3.91 1.05 19.46
C ALA A 432 -4.33 2.54 19.45
N PHE A 433 -4.24 3.20 18.29
CA PHE A 433 -4.72 4.56 18.13
C PHE A 433 -6.19 4.57 17.73
N HIS A 434 -6.99 5.43 18.38
CA HIS A 434 -8.32 5.71 17.90
C HIS A 434 -8.22 6.51 16.59
N PRO A 435 -9.02 6.21 15.55
CA PRO A 435 -8.95 6.93 14.27
C PRO A 435 -9.11 8.44 14.39
N ASP A 436 -10.02 8.90 15.26
CA ASP A 436 -10.18 10.34 15.54
C ASP A 436 -8.93 10.98 16.14
N ALA A 437 -8.16 10.20 16.91
CA ALA A 437 -6.90 10.67 17.44
C ALA A 437 -5.90 10.94 16.31
N MET A 438 -5.79 10.01 15.36
CA MET A 438 -4.87 10.17 14.22
C MET A 438 -5.32 11.31 13.30
N ARG A 439 -6.64 11.46 13.05
CA ARG A 439 -7.20 12.60 12.32
C ARG A 439 -6.90 13.93 13.01
N ALA A 440 -7.07 14.00 14.34
CA ALA A 440 -6.77 15.19 15.11
C ALA A 440 -5.26 15.51 15.12
N VAL A 441 -4.39 14.51 15.21
CA VAL A 441 -2.94 14.65 15.08
C VAL A 441 -2.57 15.25 13.71
N THR A 442 -3.06 14.66 12.61
CA THR A 442 -2.77 15.12 11.24
C THR A 442 -3.24 16.56 11.01
N ARG A 443 -4.41 16.94 11.53
CA ARG A 443 -4.94 18.32 11.44
C ARG A 443 -4.17 19.33 12.30
N SER A 444 -3.34 18.85 13.23
CA SER A 444 -2.57 19.68 14.17
C SER A 444 -1.07 19.75 13.85
N LEU A 445 -0.62 19.22 12.70
CA LEU A 445 0.80 19.19 12.31
C LEU A 445 1.44 20.58 12.22
N ASN A 446 0.67 21.61 11.92
CA ASN A 446 1.12 23.00 11.92
C ASN A 446 1.59 23.51 13.29
N LEU A 447 1.25 22.81 14.38
CA LEU A 447 1.72 23.10 15.74
C LEU A 447 3.13 22.54 16.02
N VAL A 448 3.67 21.70 15.13
CA VAL A 448 5.04 21.19 15.23
C VAL A 448 6.01 22.25 14.69
N ASP A 449 6.15 23.34 15.42
CA ASP A 449 6.99 24.49 15.11
C ASP A 449 8.43 24.36 15.70
N ALA A 450 9.22 25.43 15.61
CA ALA A 450 10.58 25.46 16.16
C ALA A 450 10.58 25.30 17.69
N LYS A 451 9.59 25.90 18.37
CA LYS A 451 9.48 25.84 19.84
C LYS A 451 9.25 24.40 20.33
N LEU A 452 8.33 23.67 19.67
CA LEU A 452 8.11 22.26 20.00
C LEU A 452 9.33 21.40 19.71
N ARG A 453 10.04 21.62 18.59
CA ARG A 453 11.26 20.88 18.25
C ARG A 453 12.39 21.08 19.27
N GLU A 454 12.45 22.23 19.92
CA GLU A 454 13.48 22.56 20.92
C GLU A 454 13.01 22.26 22.35
N SER A 455 11.76 21.83 22.55
CA SER A 455 11.24 21.44 23.86
C SER A 455 12.01 20.24 24.40
N GLU A 456 12.59 20.37 25.59
CA GLU A 456 13.28 19.29 26.30
C GLU A 456 12.38 18.08 26.49
N GLU A 457 11.17 18.29 27.02
CA GLU A 457 10.18 17.24 27.22
C GLU A 457 9.83 16.50 25.91
N ALA A 458 9.60 17.22 24.81
CA ALA A 458 9.28 16.60 23.53
C ALA A 458 10.43 15.73 22.99
N ASN A 459 11.68 16.17 23.19
CA ASN A 459 12.86 15.44 22.79
C ASN A 459 13.14 14.23 23.69
N GLU A 460 12.89 14.32 25.00
CA GLU A 460 12.94 13.18 25.92
C GLU A 460 11.90 12.11 25.53
N LEU A 461 10.65 12.49 25.34
CA LEU A 461 9.57 11.58 24.90
C LEU A 461 9.92 10.91 23.56
N PHE A 462 10.48 11.66 22.61
CA PHE A 462 10.93 11.10 21.34
C PHE A 462 12.07 10.09 21.52
N LEU A 463 13.05 10.37 22.36
CA LEU A 463 14.15 9.45 22.66
C LEU A 463 13.63 8.19 23.36
N GLU A 464 12.67 8.31 24.28
CA GLU A 464 12.00 7.17 24.90
C GLU A 464 11.30 6.29 23.87
N ILE A 465 10.56 6.87 22.90
CA ILE A 465 9.93 6.13 21.81
C ILE A 465 10.97 5.38 20.98
N LEU A 466 12.03 6.09 20.57
CA LEU A 466 13.08 5.56 19.69
C LEU A 466 13.84 4.40 20.35
N THR A 467 14.08 4.48 21.64
CA THR A 467 14.88 3.49 22.39
C THR A 467 14.04 2.52 23.21
N SER A 468 12.72 2.51 23.00
CA SER A 468 11.82 1.63 23.73
C SER A 468 12.10 0.14 23.45
N LYS A 469 11.89 -0.70 24.47
CA LYS A 469 11.89 -2.16 24.30
C LYS A 469 10.57 -2.69 23.71
N ASN A 470 9.51 -1.84 23.67
CA ASN A 470 8.17 -2.18 23.20
C ASN A 470 7.98 -1.69 21.75
N ASP A 471 8.42 -2.50 20.81
CA ASP A 471 8.20 -2.31 19.36
C ASP A 471 8.35 -0.85 18.86
N PRO A 472 9.58 -0.28 18.91
CA PRO A 472 9.80 1.10 18.47
C PRO A 472 9.53 1.30 16.98
N GLU A 473 9.76 0.30 16.14
CA GLU A 473 9.52 0.36 14.69
C GLU A 473 8.07 0.70 14.38
N THR A 474 7.11 -0.03 14.96
CA THR A 474 5.68 0.17 14.69
C THR A 474 5.22 1.57 15.11
N VAL A 475 5.69 2.09 16.25
CA VAL A 475 5.28 3.42 16.73
C VAL A 475 5.90 4.52 15.87
N LEU A 476 7.18 4.44 15.55
CA LEU A 476 7.85 5.39 14.65
C LEU A 476 7.21 5.39 13.25
N ARG A 477 6.83 4.21 12.73
CA ARG A 477 6.07 4.10 11.48
C ARG A 477 4.74 4.82 11.56
N ARG A 478 4.00 4.71 12.67
CA ARG A 478 2.76 5.47 12.91
C ARG A 478 2.99 6.97 12.98
N MET A 479 4.09 7.41 13.62
CA MET A 479 4.48 8.83 13.62
C MET A 479 4.82 9.32 12.20
N ASN A 480 5.48 8.49 11.38
CA ASN A 480 5.79 8.82 9.98
C ASN A 480 4.51 8.89 9.13
N GLU A 481 3.64 7.90 9.26
CA GLU A 481 2.33 7.88 8.58
C GLU A 481 1.48 9.09 8.93
N ALA A 482 1.45 9.50 10.20
CA ALA A 482 0.76 10.71 10.65
C ALA A 482 1.45 12.02 10.26
N GLY A 483 2.65 11.99 9.72
CA GLY A 483 3.44 13.17 9.35
C GLY A 483 4.19 13.83 10.52
N VAL A 484 3.97 13.39 11.75
CA VAL A 484 4.60 13.98 12.96
C VAL A 484 6.11 13.84 12.90
N LEU A 485 6.63 12.67 12.52
CA LEU A 485 8.06 12.40 12.50
C LEU A 485 8.83 13.35 11.56
N GLY A 486 8.33 13.56 10.34
CA GLY A 486 8.93 14.47 9.36
C GLY A 486 8.84 15.95 9.74
N HIS A 487 7.79 16.36 10.51
CA HIS A 487 7.66 17.72 11.02
C HIS A 487 8.57 17.95 12.25
N PHE A 488 8.69 16.95 13.13
CA PHE A 488 9.51 17.02 14.34
C PHE A 488 11.01 16.94 14.02
N VAL A 489 11.38 16.08 13.05
CA VAL A 489 12.74 15.94 12.52
C VAL A 489 12.77 16.36 11.05
N PRO A 490 12.96 17.66 10.70
CA PRO A 490 12.86 18.14 9.33
C PRO A 490 13.83 17.48 8.35
N ALA A 491 14.99 17.00 8.83
CA ALA A 491 15.93 16.22 8.01
C ALA A 491 15.29 14.88 7.57
N PHE A 492 14.55 14.21 8.46
CA PHE A 492 13.79 13.00 8.14
C PHE A 492 12.66 13.30 7.15
N GLY A 493 11.96 14.43 7.32
CA GLY A 493 10.90 14.85 6.39
C GLY A 493 11.36 14.97 4.93
N LYS A 494 12.64 15.26 4.69
CA LYS A 494 13.22 15.36 3.34
C LYS A 494 13.36 14.01 2.65
N ILE A 495 13.58 12.94 3.42
CA ILE A 495 13.78 11.58 2.91
C ILE A 495 12.50 10.73 2.93
N VAL A 496 11.40 11.27 3.45
CA VAL A 496 10.10 10.57 3.42
C VAL A 496 9.73 10.23 1.98
N ALA A 497 9.35 8.98 1.77
CA ALA A 497 8.98 8.43 0.47
C ALA A 497 10.11 8.54 -0.60
N MET A 498 11.36 8.73 -0.19
CA MET A 498 12.50 8.80 -1.09
C MET A 498 12.96 7.40 -1.47
N MET A 499 13.01 7.12 -2.76
CA MET A 499 13.60 5.93 -3.33
C MET A 499 14.98 6.28 -3.91
N GLN A 500 15.93 5.37 -3.79
CA GLN A 500 17.14 5.35 -4.62
C GLN A 500 16.93 4.37 -5.77
N PHE A 501 17.12 4.84 -6.99
CA PHE A 501 16.95 4.02 -8.19
C PHE A 501 18.15 3.08 -8.37
N ASN A 502 18.19 2.02 -7.56
CA ASN A 502 19.14 0.92 -7.68
C ASN A 502 18.48 -0.40 -7.26
N MET A 503 18.98 -1.52 -7.81
CA MET A 503 18.41 -2.85 -7.59
C MET A 503 18.72 -3.45 -6.19
N TYR A 504 19.45 -2.75 -5.34
CA TYR A 504 19.88 -3.29 -4.04
C TYR A 504 18.88 -2.98 -2.92
N HIS A 505 18.10 -1.89 -3.02
CA HIS A 505 17.18 -1.47 -1.99
C HIS A 505 15.75 -1.96 -2.29
N HIS A 506 15.13 -2.58 -1.30
CA HIS A 506 13.74 -3.04 -1.38
C HIS A 506 12.72 -2.03 -0.87
N TYR A 507 13.18 -1.01 -0.14
CA TYR A 507 12.35 -0.03 0.56
C TYR A 507 12.81 1.41 0.29
N THR A 508 11.92 2.37 0.55
CA THR A 508 12.29 3.79 0.61
C THR A 508 13.25 4.07 1.76
N VAL A 509 13.99 5.17 1.69
CA VAL A 509 15.02 5.52 2.69
C VAL A 509 14.43 5.66 4.09
N ASP A 510 13.28 6.32 4.22
CA ASP A 510 12.57 6.46 5.51
C ASP A 510 12.13 5.11 6.08
N GLU A 511 11.57 4.23 5.26
CA GLU A 511 11.16 2.89 5.68
C GLU A 511 12.37 2.03 6.07
N HIS A 512 13.49 2.14 5.34
CA HIS A 512 14.74 1.47 5.68
C HIS A 512 15.22 1.88 7.08
N LEU A 513 15.27 3.19 7.39
CA LEU A 513 15.67 3.68 8.70
C LEU A 513 14.79 3.12 9.83
N LEU A 514 13.47 3.10 9.62
CA LEU A 514 12.55 2.55 10.62
C LEU A 514 12.74 1.04 10.82
N ARG A 515 13.00 0.30 9.75
CA ARG A 515 13.31 -1.13 9.81
C ARG A 515 14.63 -1.42 10.52
N CYS A 516 15.64 -0.57 10.33
CA CYS A 516 16.91 -0.66 11.08
C CYS A 516 16.67 -0.61 12.60
N ILE A 517 15.77 0.27 13.05
CA ILE A 517 15.39 0.34 14.47
C ILE A 517 14.71 -0.95 14.93
N GLY A 518 13.80 -1.52 14.12
CA GLY A 518 13.15 -2.81 14.41
C GLY A 518 14.16 -3.95 14.51
N VAL A 519 15.07 -4.02 13.55
CA VAL A 519 16.14 -5.05 13.52
C VAL A 519 17.06 -4.91 14.74
N LEU A 520 17.45 -3.69 15.14
CA LEU A 520 18.24 -3.48 16.34
C LEU A 520 17.49 -3.95 17.61
N ALA A 521 16.20 -3.66 17.69
CA ALA A 521 15.37 -4.13 18.81
C ALA A 521 15.22 -5.67 18.83
N GLU A 522 15.21 -6.35 17.68
CA GLU A 522 15.26 -7.81 17.58
C GLU A 522 16.61 -8.38 18.02
N ILE A 523 17.72 -7.76 17.59
CA ILE A 523 19.09 -8.13 18.02
C ILE A 523 19.20 -8.00 19.54
N GLU A 524 18.72 -6.91 20.13
CA GLU A 524 18.75 -6.69 21.58
C GLU A 524 17.95 -7.73 22.36
N ARG A 525 16.82 -8.20 21.82
CA ARG A 525 16.01 -9.25 22.46
C ARG A 525 16.57 -10.67 22.27
N GLY A 526 17.58 -10.82 21.41
CA GLY A 526 18.07 -12.15 21.03
C GLY A 526 17.01 -13.01 20.30
N ALA A 527 16.02 -12.36 19.68
CA ALA A 527 14.87 -13.04 19.07
C ALA A 527 15.20 -13.82 17.79
N ASN A 528 16.44 -13.75 17.31
CA ASN A 528 16.82 -14.28 16.01
C ASN A 528 18.24 -14.90 16.05
N ASN A 529 18.37 -16.08 15.49
CA ASN A 529 19.62 -16.82 15.38
C ASN A 529 20.47 -16.43 14.15
N GLU A 530 20.00 -15.50 13.30
CA GLU A 530 20.71 -15.09 12.10
C GLU A 530 21.87 -14.12 12.37
N THR A 531 21.89 -13.49 13.55
CA THR A 531 22.84 -12.46 13.94
C THR A 531 23.54 -12.73 15.28
N PRO A 532 24.11 -13.93 15.50
CA PRO A 532 24.60 -14.35 16.82
C PRO A 532 25.70 -13.41 17.38
N LEU A 533 26.61 -12.95 16.54
CA LEU A 533 27.67 -12.01 16.99
C LEU A 533 27.06 -10.67 17.45
N ALA A 534 26.15 -10.07 16.68
CA ALA A 534 25.53 -8.81 17.07
C ALA A 534 24.67 -8.96 18.33
N ASN A 535 23.94 -10.11 18.48
CA ASN A 535 23.18 -10.45 19.67
C ASN A 535 24.07 -10.54 20.92
N GLU A 536 25.29 -11.07 20.78
CA GLU A 536 26.25 -11.13 21.87
C GLU A 536 26.83 -9.75 22.19
N LEU A 537 27.27 -9.02 21.16
CA LEU A 537 27.97 -7.74 21.32
C LEU A 537 27.10 -6.65 21.93
N ILE A 538 25.78 -6.62 21.63
CA ILE A 538 24.89 -5.57 22.13
C ILE A 538 24.78 -5.55 23.67
N HIS A 539 25.00 -6.69 24.31
CA HIS A 539 25.04 -6.81 25.77
C HIS A 539 26.44 -6.54 26.39
N LYS A 540 27.45 -6.34 25.52
CA LYS A 540 28.85 -6.07 25.92
C LYS A 540 29.32 -4.65 25.61
N ILE A 541 28.43 -3.78 25.09
CA ILE A 541 28.71 -2.36 24.91
C ILE A 541 28.55 -1.59 26.21
N LEU A 542 29.17 -0.42 26.30
CA LEU A 542 28.99 0.49 27.43
C LEU A 542 27.52 0.92 27.58
N PRO A 543 26.99 1.07 28.80
CA PRO A 543 25.56 1.34 29.03
C PRO A 543 24.99 2.55 28.29
N GLY A 544 25.77 3.63 28.15
CA GLY A 544 25.38 4.83 27.38
C GLY A 544 25.28 4.59 25.86
N ASN A 545 26.01 3.60 25.33
CA ASN A 545 26.13 3.36 23.90
C ASN A 545 24.88 2.70 23.29
N ARG A 546 23.96 2.16 24.10
CA ARG A 546 22.68 1.66 23.61
C ARG A 546 21.90 2.77 22.89
N ARG A 547 21.73 3.94 23.51
CA ARG A 547 21.05 5.08 22.88
C ARG A 547 21.82 5.66 21.70
N VAL A 548 23.16 5.60 21.73
CA VAL A 548 24.03 5.98 20.61
C VAL A 548 23.69 5.13 19.37
N LEU A 549 23.58 3.81 19.50
CA LEU A 549 23.22 2.91 18.39
C LEU A 549 21.85 3.23 17.79
N TYR A 550 20.81 3.39 18.61
CA TYR A 550 19.46 3.70 18.14
C TYR A 550 19.42 5.02 17.38
N VAL A 551 20.04 6.07 17.93
CA VAL A 551 20.10 7.38 17.26
C VAL A 551 20.95 7.33 15.99
N THR A 552 22.05 6.57 15.99
CA THR A 552 22.89 6.38 14.80
C THR A 552 22.08 5.71 13.67
N LEU A 553 21.41 4.59 13.96
CA LEU A 553 20.59 3.88 12.96
C LEU A 553 19.43 4.74 12.45
N PHE A 554 18.84 5.58 13.29
CA PHE A 554 17.82 6.53 12.86
C PHE A 554 18.36 7.62 11.92
N LEU A 555 19.66 7.95 12.00
CA LEU A 555 20.26 9.08 11.29
C LEU A 555 21.24 8.69 10.17
N HIS A 556 21.72 7.43 10.05
CA HIS A 556 22.86 7.09 9.20
C HIS A 556 22.65 7.46 7.73
N ASP A 557 21.43 7.34 7.24
CA ASP A 557 21.02 7.65 5.86
C ASP A 557 20.18 8.95 5.74
N ILE A 558 20.09 9.75 6.80
CA ILE A 558 19.21 10.94 6.89
C ILE A 558 19.53 12.02 5.85
N ALA A 559 20.70 11.99 5.26
CA ALA A 559 21.17 12.99 4.30
C ALA A 559 21.19 12.48 2.85
N LYS A 560 20.65 11.28 2.56
CA LYS A 560 20.50 10.78 1.18
C LYS A 560 19.70 11.75 0.31
N GLY A 561 19.97 11.75 -0.99
CA GLY A 561 19.34 12.66 -1.96
C GLY A 561 19.91 14.09 -1.96
N ARG A 562 21.04 14.32 -1.30
CA ARG A 562 21.81 15.58 -1.39
C ARG A 562 22.94 15.42 -2.41
N PRO A 563 23.42 16.53 -3.03
CA PRO A 563 24.55 16.48 -3.96
C PRO A 563 25.88 16.06 -3.31
N GLU A 564 26.02 16.27 -2.01
CA GLU A 564 27.20 15.91 -1.21
C GLU A 564 27.14 14.48 -0.69
N ASP A 565 28.27 13.92 -0.29
CA ASP A 565 28.34 12.60 0.35
C ASP A 565 27.41 12.55 1.58
N HIS A 566 26.50 11.56 1.57
CA HIS A 566 25.43 11.45 2.58
C HIS A 566 25.97 11.10 3.97
N SER A 567 27.10 10.39 4.07
CA SER A 567 27.72 10.01 5.35
C SER A 567 28.29 11.25 6.04
N ILE A 568 29.01 12.11 5.29
CA ILE A 568 29.56 13.37 5.79
C ILE A 568 28.42 14.35 6.14
N ALA A 569 27.42 14.47 5.26
CA ALA A 569 26.28 15.34 5.50
C ALA A 569 25.43 14.85 6.68
N GLY A 570 25.25 13.53 6.83
CA GLY A 570 24.56 12.89 7.95
C GLY A 570 25.25 13.15 9.29
N ALA A 571 26.58 13.03 9.34
CA ALA A 571 27.36 13.36 10.53
C ALA A 571 27.18 14.84 10.97
N ARG A 572 27.08 15.77 10.00
CA ARG A 572 26.75 17.18 10.31
C ARG A 572 25.33 17.36 10.85
N VAL A 573 24.36 16.58 10.35
CA VAL A 573 23.00 16.57 10.90
C VAL A 573 23.01 16.05 12.33
N ALA A 574 23.73 14.96 12.61
CA ALA A 574 23.86 14.39 13.95
C ALA A 574 24.41 15.38 14.97
N ARG A 575 25.49 16.10 14.63
CA ARG A 575 26.09 17.13 15.50
C ARG A 575 25.13 18.27 15.89
N ARG A 576 24.09 18.52 15.08
CA ARG A 576 23.03 19.49 15.39
C ARG A 576 21.85 18.88 16.12
N PHE A 577 21.56 17.62 15.85
CA PHE A 577 20.37 16.95 16.36
C PHE A 577 20.60 16.28 17.72
N CYS A 578 21.75 15.63 17.95
CA CYS A 578 22.02 14.90 19.20
C CYS A 578 21.97 15.78 20.46
N PRO A 579 22.49 17.03 20.46
CA PRO A 579 22.35 17.92 21.62
C PRO A 579 20.89 18.19 22.02
N ARG A 580 19.94 18.22 21.06
CA ARG A 580 18.51 18.37 21.36
C ARG A 580 17.97 17.19 22.18
N LEU A 581 18.53 15.98 21.98
CA LEU A 581 18.18 14.76 22.68
C LEU A 581 18.93 14.60 24.03
N GLY A 582 19.66 15.63 24.49
CA GLY A 582 20.43 15.58 25.73
C GLY A 582 21.71 14.74 25.66
N PHE A 583 22.28 14.53 24.47
CA PHE A 583 23.56 13.82 24.29
C PHE A 583 24.72 14.69 24.69
N SER A 584 25.72 14.09 25.35
CA SER A 584 27.00 14.72 25.61
C SER A 584 27.76 14.99 24.30
N ALA A 585 28.77 15.88 24.35
CA ALA A 585 29.66 16.13 23.21
C ALA A 585 30.35 14.83 22.74
N ALA A 586 30.77 13.97 23.67
CA ALA A 586 31.44 12.71 23.39
C ALA A 586 30.49 11.71 22.70
N ASP A 587 29.26 11.56 23.21
CA ASP A 587 28.22 10.70 22.59
C ASP A 587 27.85 11.23 21.20
N THR A 588 27.70 12.56 21.06
CA THR A 588 27.42 13.22 19.77
C THR A 588 28.49 12.93 18.72
N GLU A 589 29.76 13.03 19.07
CA GLU A 589 30.87 12.70 18.17
C GLU A 589 30.95 11.20 17.87
N THR A 590 30.55 10.34 18.81
CA THR A 590 30.48 8.90 18.56
C THR A 590 29.37 8.59 17.54
N VAL A 591 28.18 9.20 17.67
CA VAL A 591 27.10 9.10 16.67
C VAL A 591 27.57 9.63 15.31
N ALA A 592 28.17 10.80 15.27
CA ALA A 592 28.67 11.42 14.03
C ALA A 592 29.73 10.56 13.34
N TRP A 593 30.68 9.99 14.10
CA TRP A 593 31.68 9.07 13.58
C TRP A 593 31.09 7.79 13.02
N LEU A 594 30.12 7.17 13.73
CA LEU A 594 29.43 5.96 13.27
C LEU A 594 28.68 6.23 11.96
N ILE A 595 28.01 7.36 11.82
CA ILE A 595 27.33 7.76 10.58
C ILE A 595 28.34 7.96 9.46
N GLU A 596 29.45 8.67 9.72
CA GLU A 596 30.48 8.90 8.70
C GLU A 596 31.14 7.61 8.22
N LYS A 597 31.26 6.60 9.08
CA LYS A 597 31.96 5.34 8.79
C LYS A 597 31.05 4.13 8.62
N HIS A 598 29.71 4.30 8.55
CA HIS A 598 28.77 3.17 8.54
C HIS A 598 28.99 2.19 7.39
N LEU A 599 29.47 2.63 6.23
CA LEU A 599 29.75 1.80 5.06
C LEU A 599 31.12 1.11 5.09
N VAL A 600 32.05 1.55 5.97
CA VAL A 600 33.46 1.08 5.91
C VAL A 600 33.56 -0.41 6.18
N MET A 601 32.87 -0.92 7.21
CA MET A 601 32.96 -2.35 7.56
C MET A 601 32.40 -3.23 6.45
N SER A 602 31.25 -2.91 5.90
CA SER A 602 30.64 -3.66 4.80
C SER A 602 31.50 -3.61 3.52
N SER A 603 32.09 -2.45 3.22
CA SER A 603 32.99 -2.26 2.09
C SER A 603 34.27 -3.11 2.22
N VAL A 604 34.93 -3.05 3.36
CA VAL A 604 36.17 -3.83 3.61
C VAL A 604 35.85 -5.32 3.57
N ALA A 605 34.78 -5.77 4.25
CA ALA A 605 34.39 -7.17 4.32
C ALA A 605 34.08 -7.78 2.95
N GLN A 606 33.48 -7.03 2.04
CA GLN A 606 33.05 -7.54 0.74
C GLN A 606 34.04 -7.32 -0.42
N SER A 607 34.98 -6.37 -0.30
CA SER A 607 35.85 -5.99 -1.42
C SER A 607 37.34 -6.20 -1.16
N ARG A 608 37.75 -6.63 0.05
CA ARG A 608 39.14 -6.84 0.41
C ARG A 608 39.41 -8.28 0.86
N ASP A 609 40.68 -8.70 0.71
CA ASP A 609 41.15 -9.97 1.25
C ASP A 609 41.32 -9.83 2.77
N LEU A 610 40.52 -10.56 3.54
CA LEU A 610 40.55 -10.54 5.01
C LEU A 610 41.68 -11.40 5.60
N SER A 611 42.38 -12.20 4.78
CA SER A 611 43.59 -12.92 5.19
C SER A 611 44.86 -12.05 5.14
N ASP A 612 44.78 -10.90 4.42
CA ASP A 612 45.88 -9.93 4.37
C ASP A 612 45.92 -9.10 5.65
N ARG A 613 46.99 -9.26 6.40
CA ARG A 613 47.24 -8.53 7.66
C ARG A 613 47.17 -7.00 7.49
N ARG A 614 47.61 -6.47 6.34
CA ARG A 614 47.56 -5.02 6.06
C ARG A 614 46.12 -4.54 5.96
N THR A 615 45.21 -5.35 5.40
CA THR A 615 43.78 -5.03 5.36
C THR A 615 43.22 -4.84 6.75
N ILE A 616 43.56 -5.77 7.67
CA ILE A 616 43.08 -5.74 9.07
C ILE A 616 43.70 -4.55 9.84
N GLU A 617 45.03 -4.31 9.70
CA GLU A 617 45.71 -3.19 10.33
C GLU A 617 45.16 -1.82 9.86
N ASN A 618 44.90 -1.67 8.56
CA ASN A 618 44.27 -0.45 8.00
C ASN A 618 42.85 -0.26 8.53
N PHE A 619 42.04 -1.33 8.63
CA PHE A 619 40.71 -1.23 9.18
C PHE A 619 40.76 -0.89 10.67
N ALA A 620 41.64 -1.52 11.45
CA ALA A 620 41.85 -1.22 12.86
C ALA A 620 42.26 0.25 13.08
N ALA A 621 43.12 0.81 12.21
CA ALA A 621 43.52 2.22 12.26
C ALA A 621 42.35 3.18 12.02
N ILE A 622 41.33 2.79 11.21
CA ILE A 622 40.10 3.57 11.00
C ILE A 622 39.22 3.47 12.26
N VAL A 623 39.02 2.26 12.79
CA VAL A 623 38.10 2.01 13.91
C VAL A 623 38.66 2.54 15.25
N GLN A 624 39.94 2.38 15.51
CA GLN A 624 40.70 2.96 16.64
C GLN A 624 40.45 2.35 18.02
N SER A 625 39.27 1.75 18.28
CA SER A 625 38.99 1.16 19.61
C SER A 625 38.06 -0.06 19.51
N ALA A 626 38.20 -0.97 20.46
CA ALA A 626 37.34 -2.15 20.55
C ALA A 626 35.85 -1.78 20.74
N GLU A 627 35.53 -0.70 21.44
CA GLU A 627 34.18 -0.26 21.64
C GLU A 627 33.56 0.25 20.31
N ARG A 628 34.30 1.06 19.54
CA ARG A 628 33.84 1.48 18.18
C ARG A 628 33.67 0.28 17.24
N LEU A 629 34.55 -0.74 17.36
CA LEU A 629 34.43 -1.96 16.57
C LEU A 629 33.11 -2.68 16.87
N LYS A 630 32.75 -2.87 18.16
CA LYS A 630 31.46 -3.46 18.55
C LYS A 630 30.27 -2.68 17.99
N LEU A 631 30.28 -1.35 18.19
CA LEU A 631 29.20 -0.47 17.73
C LEU A 631 29.03 -0.54 16.21
N LEU A 632 30.15 -0.47 15.46
CA LEU A 632 30.14 -0.53 14.01
C LEU A 632 29.66 -1.90 13.49
N THR A 633 30.02 -2.99 14.17
CA THR A 633 29.57 -4.35 13.82
C THR A 633 28.07 -4.50 13.99
N ILE A 634 27.51 -4.04 15.11
CA ILE A 634 26.07 -4.07 15.37
C ILE A 634 25.33 -3.20 14.34
N LEU A 635 25.81 -1.98 14.11
CA LEU A 635 25.29 -1.04 13.14
C LEU A 635 25.22 -1.67 11.74
N THR A 636 26.37 -2.19 11.24
CA THR A 636 26.48 -2.79 9.89
C THR A 636 25.58 -4.01 9.75
N THR A 637 25.47 -4.84 10.80
CA THR A 637 24.57 -6.01 10.80
C THR A 637 23.11 -5.59 10.69
N ALA A 638 22.69 -4.59 11.47
CA ALA A 638 21.32 -4.09 11.47
C ALA A 638 20.95 -3.42 10.15
N ASP A 639 21.86 -2.60 9.61
CA ASP A 639 21.71 -1.92 8.33
C ASP A 639 21.52 -2.92 7.17
N ILE A 640 22.46 -3.84 6.95
CA ILE A 640 22.38 -4.82 5.85
C ILE A 640 21.11 -5.67 5.97
N ARG A 641 20.73 -6.09 7.18
CA ARG A 641 19.55 -6.92 7.39
C ARG A 641 18.25 -6.16 7.10
N ALA A 642 18.22 -4.86 7.35
CA ALA A 642 17.06 -4.01 7.10
C ALA A 642 16.84 -3.66 5.62
N VAL A 643 17.83 -3.85 4.74
CA VAL A 643 17.72 -3.56 3.29
C VAL A 643 16.61 -4.37 2.63
N GLY A 644 16.44 -5.64 3.01
CA GLY A 644 15.38 -6.48 2.46
C GLY A 644 15.58 -7.98 2.67
N PRO A 645 14.56 -8.80 2.34
CA PRO A 645 14.66 -10.25 2.45
C PRO A 645 15.83 -10.81 1.61
N GLY A 646 16.63 -11.70 2.22
CA GLY A 646 17.73 -12.39 1.53
C GLY A 646 19.00 -11.55 1.32
N VAL A 647 18.97 -10.24 1.65
CA VAL A 647 20.16 -9.39 1.56
C VAL A 647 21.19 -9.74 2.63
N TRP A 648 20.74 -9.99 3.85
CA TRP A 648 21.54 -10.64 4.90
C TRP A 648 21.53 -12.14 4.66
N ASN A 649 22.68 -12.75 4.54
CA ASN A 649 22.86 -14.20 4.31
C ASN A 649 24.09 -14.73 5.03
N GLY A 650 24.25 -16.06 5.06
CA GLY A 650 25.32 -16.72 5.78
C GLY A 650 26.73 -16.30 5.32
N TRP A 651 26.90 -16.01 4.05
CA TRP A 651 28.17 -15.53 3.49
C TRP A 651 28.54 -14.15 4.04
N LYS A 652 27.63 -13.16 3.97
CA LYS A 652 27.89 -11.82 4.55
C LYS A 652 28.10 -11.87 6.06
N ALA A 653 27.30 -12.68 6.75
CA ALA A 653 27.47 -12.90 8.19
C ALA A 653 28.86 -13.42 8.53
N GLN A 654 29.40 -14.36 7.72
CA GLN A 654 30.74 -14.90 7.89
C GLN A 654 31.83 -13.84 7.65
N LEU A 655 31.70 -13.04 6.59
CA LEU A 655 32.68 -11.98 6.29
C LEU A 655 32.76 -10.94 7.43
N ILE A 656 31.60 -10.45 7.90
CA ILE A 656 31.55 -9.48 9.02
C ILE A 656 32.15 -10.09 10.29
N ARG A 657 31.85 -11.34 10.56
CA ARG A 657 32.39 -12.08 11.71
C ARG A 657 33.90 -12.24 11.63
N THR A 658 34.41 -12.67 10.48
CA THR A 658 35.86 -12.79 10.24
C THR A 658 36.55 -11.45 10.44
N LEU A 659 36.04 -10.36 9.81
CA LEU A 659 36.62 -9.03 9.96
C LEU A 659 36.63 -8.57 11.43
N TYR A 660 35.57 -8.84 12.18
CA TYR A 660 35.51 -8.51 13.61
C TYR A 660 36.60 -9.23 14.39
N TYR A 661 36.68 -10.56 14.28
CA TYR A 661 37.59 -11.38 15.07
C TYR A 661 39.06 -11.20 14.70
N GLU A 662 39.36 -10.88 13.46
CA GLU A 662 40.75 -10.55 13.05
C GLU A 662 41.15 -9.16 13.52
N THR A 663 40.22 -8.19 13.63
CA THR A 663 40.50 -6.80 14.01
C THR A 663 40.57 -6.63 15.54
N GLU A 664 39.73 -7.32 16.30
CA GLU A 664 39.68 -7.17 17.77
C GLU A 664 41.02 -7.39 18.47
N PRO A 665 41.84 -8.43 18.12
CA PRO A 665 43.18 -8.60 18.72
C PRO A 665 44.12 -7.45 18.41
N VAL A 666 44.06 -6.85 17.24
CA VAL A 666 44.92 -5.71 16.87
C VAL A 666 44.61 -4.50 17.75
N LEU A 667 43.34 -4.27 18.07
CA LEU A 667 42.88 -3.16 18.91
C LEU A 667 43.10 -3.39 20.40
N THR A 668 43.16 -4.65 20.86
CA THR A 668 43.24 -5.02 22.28
C THR A 668 44.56 -5.59 22.68
N GLY A 669 45.55 -5.61 21.79
CA GLY A 669 46.87 -6.21 22.07
C GLY A 669 46.83 -7.72 22.36
N GLY A 670 45.78 -8.42 21.83
CA GLY A 670 45.58 -9.87 22.01
C GLY A 670 44.78 -10.25 23.25
N PHE A 671 44.30 -9.29 24.06
CA PHE A 671 43.60 -9.54 25.33
C PHE A 671 42.07 -9.47 25.22
N SER A 672 41.45 -10.10 24.21
CA SER A 672 39.99 -10.10 24.09
C SER A 672 39.37 -11.34 24.74
N GLU A 673 38.34 -11.15 25.61
CA GLU A 673 37.57 -12.24 26.23
C GLU A 673 36.73 -13.02 25.22
N VAL A 674 36.15 -12.32 24.21
CA VAL A 674 35.32 -12.94 23.16
C VAL A 674 36.16 -13.85 22.29
N ASN A 675 37.31 -13.35 21.84
CA ASN A 675 38.23 -14.12 21.01
C ASN A 675 38.86 -15.31 21.77
N ARG A 676 39.09 -15.14 23.07
CA ARG A 676 39.59 -16.24 23.93
C ARG A 676 38.59 -17.36 24.05
N ALA A 677 37.32 -17.07 24.36
CA ALA A 677 36.26 -18.06 24.48
C ALA A 677 36.05 -18.82 23.16
N GLN A 678 36.08 -18.14 22.03
CA GLN A 678 35.89 -18.74 20.71
C GLN A 678 37.09 -19.60 20.27
N ARG A 679 38.34 -19.15 20.51
CA ARG A 679 39.54 -19.97 20.24
C ARG A 679 39.55 -21.23 21.09
N VAL A 680 39.11 -21.12 22.35
CA VAL A 680 38.96 -22.28 23.24
C VAL A 680 37.90 -23.23 22.68
N ALA A 681 36.74 -22.70 22.22
CA ALA A 681 35.68 -23.52 21.66
C ALA A 681 36.10 -24.21 20.33
N ILE A 682 36.80 -23.48 19.46
CA ILE A 682 37.35 -24.02 18.21
C ILE A 682 38.40 -25.11 18.52
N ALA A 683 39.37 -24.82 19.40
CA ALA A 683 40.37 -25.76 19.78
C ALA A 683 39.78 -27.02 20.47
N GLN A 684 38.74 -26.85 21.29
CA GLN A 684 37.99 -27.95 21.88
C GLN A 684 37.28 -28.81 20.83
N ASN A 685 36.68 -28.18 19.81
CA ASN A 685 36.01 -28.89 18.72
C ASN A 685 37.01 -29.63 17.82
N GLU A 686 38.13 -28.97 17.46
CA GLU A 686 39.22 -29.61 16.72
C GLU A 686 39.83 -30.76 17.49
N PHE A 687 40.01 -30.58 18.79
CA PHE A 687 40.47 -31.66 19.68
C PHE A 687 39.47 -32.82 19.73
N ARG A 688 38.18 -32.54 19.89
CA ARG A 688 37.13 -33.58 19.86
C ARG A 688 37.05 -34.31 18.53
N GLU A 689 37.20 -33.59 17.40
CA GLU A 689 37.26 -34.22 16.09
C GLU A 689 38.51 -35.06 15.89
N ALA A 690 39.68 -34.57 16.31
CA ALA A 690 40.92 -35.33 16.23
C ALA A 690 40.94 -36.57 17.11
N MET A 691 40.19 -36.54 18.22
CA MET A 691 40.14 -37.61 19.21
C MET A 691 38.79 -38.35 19.24
N LYS A 692 38.03 -38.29 18.14
CA LYS A 692 36.69 -38.92 18.05
C LYS A 692 36.64 -40.43 18.35
N ASP A 693 37.79 -41.11 18.26
CA ASP A 693 37.92 -42.54 18.59
C ASP A 693 38.24 -42.78 20.05
N TRP A 694 38.32 -41.74 20.89
CA TRP A 694 38.56 -41.87 22.33
C TRP A 694 37.23 -42.07 23.09
N PRO A 695 37.25 -42.78 24.22
CA PRO A 695 36.08 -42.91 25.08
C PRO A 695 35.57 -41.53 25.53
N PRO A 696 34.25 -41.32 25.62
CA PRO A 696 33.65 -40.01 26.01
C PRO A 696 34.16 -39.49 27.36
N GLU A 697 34.43 -40.39 28.31
CA GLU A 697 34.97 -40.06 29.64
C GLU A 697 36.41 -39.47 29.64
N ARG A 698 37.12 -39.55 28.52
CA ARG A 698 38.43 -38.91 28.31
C ARG A 698 38.39 -37.62 27.53
N LEU A 699 37.23 -37.32 26.92
CA LEU A 699 37.02 -36.09 26.13
C LEU A 699 36.43 -34.95 26.95
N GLU A 700 35.82 -35.24 28.11
CA GLU A 700 35.44 -34.26 29.11
C GLU A 700 36.65 -33.85 29.97
#